data_d9b769fc6bab1e47f83f04a7ba9e742d
#
_entry.id   d9b769fc6bab1e47f83f04a7ba9e742d
#
_cell.length_a   1.000
_cell.length_b   1.000
_cell.length_c   1.000
_cell.angle_alpha   90.00
_cell.angle_beta   90.00
_cell.angle_gamma   90.00
#
_symmetry.space_group_name_H-M   'P 1'
#
loop_
_entity.id
_entity.type
_entity.pdbx_description
1 polymer ?
#
loop_
_entity_poly.entity_id
_entity_poly.type
_entity_poly.pdbx_seq_one_letter_code
_entity_poly.pdbx_strand_id
1 'polypeptide(L)'
;MGESKVTGQYDASQIQVLEGLEPVRKSPGMYIGSTGSSGLHHLVYEIVDNSVDEALAGYCKRIMVTINEDDSITVEDDGRGMPVDINDDYNLSGVEIIHTKLNAGGKFGGGGYKVSGGLHGVGASVVNALSERMIVEIKRNGSLYRQEYSHGVSKSPLEIVGKAVGTGSKTTFWPDPGIFEDTHYDYDTLQHRLREMAFLNKGLRITLGDDRNGDRKKEVFHYEGGLMEFVKYLNRNKDALHEDVIHFDVSRKDNMEVEVAMQYTDSYSELVLSYANNINTIEGGTHLAGFRAAVTRVVNDYARKNKLLKDSDPALSGDDVREGLTGIVSVKLERPQFESQTKIKLGTSEVRGFVESATTDNFTAYLEEHPKEAKDIIDKCMQASRAREAARKARELTRRKNALDSTSLPGKLADCSERDPALSEIFLVEGDSAGGSAKQGRDRLRQAVLPLRGKILNVEKARADRILSSEEIKNMITAFGCGVGKDFDISKLRYHKIIIMTDADVDGAHIRTLLLTFFFRHMTPLVEGGYVYAAKPPLFMTKQGKDVYYTYSEPEQDKLLAKLQENGGRQKIDIQRYKGLGEMDFHQLWETTMDYNNRTLIQISVDDASQADEIFTILMGDKVPPRKRFIEENARYAEVDI
;
A
#
# COMPACT_ATOMS: atom_id res chain seq x y z
N MET A 1 10.50 19.26 30.18
CA MET A 1 11.39 19.77 29.11
C MET A 1 11.06 21.25 28.93
N GLY A 2 12.05 22.15 29.14
CA GLY A 2 11.83 23.58 29.01
C GLY A 2 11.56 23.94 27.55
N GLU A 3 10.45 24.64 27.32
CA GLU A 3 10.20 25.29 26.04
C GLU A 3 11.36 26.23 25.71
N SER A 4 12.21 25.85 24.75
CA SER A 4 13.14 26.78 24.16
C SER A 4 12.35 27.75 23.30
N LYS A 5 11.95 28.89 23.84
CA LYS A 5 11.43 29.99 23.04
C LYS A 5 12.51 30.39 22.05
N VAL A 6 12.16 30.29 20.74
CA VAL A 6 12.99 30.87 19.67
C VAL A 6 13.13 32.38 19.96
N THR A 7 14.32 32.84 20.35
CA THR A 7 14.61 34.21 20.78
C THR A 7 14.99 35.13 19.60
N GLY A 8 14.54 34.83 18.38
CA GLY A 8 14.72 35.69 17.21
C GLY A 8 13.48 36.56 16.97
N GLN A 9 13.70 37.84 16.67
CA GLN A 9 12.65 38.75 16.21
C GLN A 9 12.15 38.20 14.85
N TYR A 10 10.90 37.72 14.79
CA TYR A 10 10.29 37.23 13.52
C TYR A 10 9.86 38.44 12.70
N ASP A 11 10.64 38.77 11.68
CA ASP A 11 10.37 39.88 10.75
C ASP A 11 10.47 39.40 9.28
N ALA A 12 10.18 40.30 8.36
CA ALA A 12 10.15 40.02 6.93
C ALA A 12 11.52 39.55 6.37
N SER A 13 12.64 39.82 7.05
CA SER A 13 13.96 39.37 6.61
C SER A 13 14.18 37.86 6.78
N GLN A 14 13.34 37.22 7.60
CA GLN A 14 13.39 35.76 7.83
C GLN A 14 12.50 34.98 6.85
N ILE A 15 11.74 35.67 6.02
CA ILE A 15 10.93 35.04 4.99
C ILE A 15 11.82 34.65 3.80
N GLN A 16 12.03 33.35 3.58
CA GLN A 16 12.75 32.84 2.41
C GLN A 16 11.75 32.48 1.30
N VAL A 17 11.98 33.01 0.11
CA VAL A 17 11.27 32.62 -1.10
C VAL A 17 12.16 31.60 -1.86
N LEU A 18 11.64 30.42 -2.08
CA LEU A 18 12.34 29.38 -2.85
C LEU A 18 11.93 29.50 -4.32
N GLU A 19 12.89 29.49 -5.23
CA GLU A 19 12.67 29.63 -6.67
C GLU A 19 12.96 28.32 -7.42
N GLY A 20 12.36 28.16 -8.60
CA GLY A 20 12.59 27.03 -9.48
C GLY A 20 12.22 25.68 -8.84
N LEU A 21 13.16 24.75 -8.80
CA LEU A 21 12.98 23.40 -8.24
C LEU A 21 13.54 23.23 -6.81
N GLU A 22 14.03 24.32 -6.20
CA GLU A 22 14.53 24.30 -4.81
C GLU A 22 13.46 23.86 -3.78
N PRO A 23 12.17 24.27 -3.90
CA PRO A 23 11.10 23.78 -3.02
C PRO A 23 10.96 22.27 -3.01
N VAL A 24 11.13 21.62 -4.17
CA VAL A 24 11.05 20.16 -4.32
C VAL A 24 12.16 19.46 -3.53
N ARG A 25 13.39 19.97 -3.65
CA ARG A 25 14.56 19.42 -2.94
C ARG A 25 14.50 19.64 -1.42
N LYS A 26 13.94 20.78 -0.98
CA LYS A 26 13.79 21.10 0.44
C LYS A 26 12.68 20.31 1.13
N SER A 27 11.61 20.00 0.40
CA SER A 27 10.42 19.33 0.95
C SER A 27 9.91 18.24 0.01
N PRO A 28 10.72 17.20 -0.28
CA PRO A 28 10.38 16.18 -1.27
C PRO A 28 9.10 15.43 -0.92
N GLY A 29 8.82 15.21 0.38
CA GLY A 29 7.60 14.54 0.83
C GLY A 29 6.30 15.19 0.38
N MET A 30 6.28 16.50 0.09
CA MET A 30 5.10 17.18 -0.48
C MET A 30 4.76 16.70 -1.91
N TYR A 31 5.75 16.21 -2.65
CA TYR A 31 5.62 15.85 -4.06
C TYR A 31 5.58 14.34 -4.29
N ILE A 32 6.35 13.58 -3.51
CA ILE A 32 6.49 12.11 -3.66
C ILE A 32 6.06 11.32 -2.42
N GLY A 33 5.48 11.98 -1.40
CA GLY A 33 4.94 11.36 -0.19
C GLY A 33 6.00 11.04 0.86
N SER A 34 7.14 10.47 0.50
CA SER A 34 8.23 10.12 1.42
C SER A 34 9.60 10.15 0.73
N THR A 35 10.69 10.04 1.50
CA THR A 35 12.07 9.84 0.99
C THR A 35 12.57 8.41 1.19
N GLY A 36 11.73 7.52 1.69
CA GLY A 36 12.00 6.09 1.78
C GLY A 36 11.70 5.35 0.46
N SER A 37 11.61 4.02 0.53
CA SER A 37 11.40 3.13 -0.62
C SER A 37 10.18 3.52 -1.47
N SER A 38 9.04 3.85 -0.86
CA SER A 38 7.82 4.25 -1.57
C SER A 38 8.04 5.50 -2.43
N GLY A 39 8.67 6.54 -1.89
CA GLY A 39 8.99 7.76 -2.65
C GLY A 39 10.02 7.54 -3.74
N LEU A 40 10.99 6.63 -3.51
CA LEU A 40 11.96 6.25 -4.53
C LEU A 40 11.28 5.63 -5.75
N HIS A 41 10.39 4.65 -5.54
CA HIS A 41 9.63 3.99 -6.60
C HIS A 41 8.65 4.96 -7.30
N HIS A 42 8.14 5.96 -6.58
CA HIS A 42 7.26 6.99 -7.14
C HIS A 42 7.94 7.79 -8.28
N LEU A 43 9.26 7.98 -8.23
CA LEU A 43 10.00 8.61 -9.34
C LEU A 43 9.82 7.84 -10.66
N VAL A 44 9.85 6.50 -10.59
CA VAL A 44 9.64 5.65 -11.77
C VAL A 44 8.22 5.82 -12.29
N TYR A 45 7.24 5.83 -11.38
CA TYR A 45 5.83 5.95 -11.76
C TYR A 45 5.54 7.27 -12.46
N GLU A 46 6.12 8.39 -12.02
CA GLU A 46 5.92 9.70 -12.66
C GLU A 46 6.44 9.73 -14.12
N ILE A 47 7.54 9.05 -14.41
CA ILE A 47 8.04 8.97 -15.80
C ILE A 47 7.22 7.98 -16.63
N VAL A 48 6.85 6.83 -16.06
CA VAL A 48 6.01 5.83 -16.76
C VAL A 48 4.61 6.39 -17.04
N ASP A 49 4.01 7.13 -16.10
CA ASP A 49 2.71 7.77 -16.28
C ASP A 49 2.70 8.74 -17.48
N ASN A 50 3.81 9.43 -17.76
CA ASN A 50 3.93 10.26 -18.96
C ASN A 50 3.86 9.42 -20.26
N SER A 51 4.48 8.25 -20.26
CA SER A 51 4.42 7.31 -21.39
C SER A 51 3.03 6.65 -21.52
N VAL A 52 2.36 6.37 -20.39
CA VAL A 52 0.97 5.88 -20.35
C VAL A 52 0.00 6.95 -20.86
N ASP A 53 0.22 8.23 -20.55
CA ASP A 53 -0.59 9.33 -21.12
C ASP A 53 -0.47 9.41 -22.65
N GLU A 54 0.71 9.12 -23.23
CA GLU A 54 0.87 8.96 -24.68
C GLU A 54 0.09 7.75 -25.21
N ALA A 55 0.00 6.67 -24.45
CA ALA A 55 -0.80 5.50 -24.82
C ALA A 55 -2.31 5.80 -24.75
N LEU A 56 -2.79 6.52 -23.72
CA LEU A 56 -4.18 6.99 -23.62
C LEU A 56 -4.54 7.94 -24.78
N ALA A 57 -3.58 8.74 -25.24
CA ALA A 57 -3.75 9.59 -26.42
C ALA A 57 -3.66 8.82 -27.76
N GLY A 58 -3.39 7.50 -27.72
CA GLY A 58 -3.34 6.61 -28.88
C GLY A 58 -2.01 6.61 -29.64
N TYR A 59 -0.95 7.21 -29.10
CA TYR A 59 0.34 7.35 -29.80
C TYR A 59 1.44 6.40 -29.32
N CYS A 60 1.31 5.81 -28.14
CA CYS A 60 2.28 4.86 -27.60
C CYS A 60 1.68 3.44 -27.52
N LYS A 61 2.47 2.44 -27.88
CA LYS A 61 2.12 1.01 -27.81
C LYS A 61 3.10 0.20 -27.01
N ARG A 62 4.29 0.72 -26.74
CA ARG A 62 5.36 0.01 -26.04
C ARG A 62 6.06 0.93 -25.07
N ILE A 63 6.19 0.45 -23.86
CA ILE A 63 6.98 1.10 -22.79
C ILE A 63 8.00 0.06 -22.31
N MET A 64 9.24 0.48 -22.14
CA MET A 64 10.30 -0.34 -21.56
C MET A 64 10.87 0.38 -20.34
N VAL A 65 10.85 -0.29 -19.20
CA VAL A 65 11.46 0.15 -17.96
C VAL A 65 12.63 -0.77 -17.65
N THR A 66 13.80 -0.23 -17.37
CA THR A 66 15.01 -1.00 -17.07
C THR A 66 15.65 -0.48 -15.79
N ILE A 67 15.89 -1.37 -14.83
CA ILE A 67 16.79 -1.13 -13.71
C ILE A 67 18.19 -1.44 -14.23
N ASN A 68 19.03 -0.43 -14.34
CA ASN A 68 20.38 -0.58 -14.89
C ASN A 68 21.34 -1.15 -13.83
N GLU A 69 22.54 -1.58 -14.27
CA GLU A 69 23.60 -2.16 -13.40
C GLU A 69 24.03 -1.23 -12.27
N ASP A 70 23.90 0.08 -12.45
CA ASP A 70 24.27 1.12 -11.50
C ASP A 70 23.10 1.66 -10.66
N ASP A 71 21.99 0.89 -10.57
CA ASP A 71 20.74 1.26 -9.91
C ASP A 71 20.06 2.52 -10.47
N SER A 72 20.47 3.01 -11.64
CA SER A 72 19.67 4.01 -12.36
C SER A 72 18.46 3.38 -13.04
N ILE A 73 17.46 4.19 -13.36
CA ILE A 73 16.28 3.75 -14.10
C ILE A 73 16.28 4.34 -15.50
N THR A 74 15.98 3.51 -16.47
CA THR A 74 15.67 3.94 -17.85
C THR A 74 14.22 3.62 -18.19
N VAL A 75 13.46 4.62 -18.62
CA VAL A 75 12.12 4.47 -19.20
C VAL A 75 12.16 4.90 -20.65
N GLU A 76 11.76 4.04 -21.57
CA GLU A 76 11.68 4.30 -23.00
C GLU A 76 10.27 4.01 -23.52
N ASP A 77 9.71 4.92 -24.34
CA ASP A 77 8.43 4.77 -25.01
C ASP A 77 8.54 4.98 -26.53
N ASP A 78 7.53 4.51 -27.27
CA ASP A 78 7.37 4.73 -28.71
C ASP A 78 6.29 5.76 -29.05
N GLY A 79 6.02 6.72 -28.14
CA GLY A 79 5.08 7.82 -28.30
C GLY A 79 5.55 8.89 -29.30
N ARG A 80 4.92 10.05 -29.28
CA ARG A 80 5.26 11.18 -30.19
C ARG A 80 6.63 11.80 -29.94
N GLY A 81 7.21 11.55 -28.77
CA GLY A 81 8.37 12.27 -28.27
C GLY A 81 8.01 13.67 -27.75
N MET A 82 8.69 14.15 -26.71
CA MET A 82 8.47 15.47 -26.12
C MET A 82 8.75 16.58 -27.16
N PRO A 83 8.09 17.77 -27.04
CA PRO A 83 8.36 18.91 -27.91
C PRO A 83 9.81 19.39 -27.82
N VAL A 84 10.50 19.48 -28.96
CA VAL A 84 11.92 19.89 -29.07
C VAL A 84 12.09 21.31 -29.57
N ASP A 85 11.02 21.92 -30.05
CA ASP A 85 10.95 23.30 -30.53
C ASP A 85 11.12 24.28 -29.34
N ILE A 86 11.63 25.47 -29.67
CA ILE A 86 11.82 26.57 -28.72
C ILE A 86 10.47 27.21 -28.46
N ASN A 87 10.13 27.40 -27.20
CA ASN A 87 8.98 28.18 -26.77
C ASN A 87 9.37 29.67 -26.73
N ASP A 88 8.63 30.52 -27.43
CA ASP A 88 8.97 31.94 -27.61
C ASP A 88 8.91 32.74 -26.30
N ASP A 89 8.03 32.37 -25.34
CA ASP A 89 7.87 33.09 -24.09
C ASP A 89 9.03 32.86 -23.13
N TYR A 90 9.62 31.66 -23.15
CA TYR A 90 10.69 31.25 -22.21
C TYR A 90 12.07 31.19 -22.87
N ASN A 91 12.13 31.20 -24.19
CA ASN A 91 13.36 31.00 -24.96
C ASN A 91 14.09 29.68 -24.58
N LEU A 92 13.32 28.65 -24.26
CA LEU A 92 13.78 27.31 -23.88
C LEU A 92 13.07 26.26 -24.74
N SER A 93 13.68 25.09 -24.92
CA SER A 93 13.02 23.96 -25.57
C SER A 93 11.86 23.42 -24.73
N GLY A 94 10.85 22.83 -25.39
CA GLY A 94 9.77 22.18 -24.67
C GLY A 94 10.26 21.11 -23.69
N VAL A 95 11.30 20.34 -24.08
CA VAL A 95 11.96 19.35 -23.21
C VAL A 95 12.51 20.01 -21.95
N GLU A 96 13.22 21.12 -22.09
CA GLU A 96 13.83 21.82 -20.96
C GLU A 96 12.76 22.43 -20.02
N ILE A 97 11.70 23.00 -20.59
CA ILE A 97 10.59 23.54 -19.79
C ILE A 97 9.94 22.45 -18.95
N ILE A 98 9.64 21.28 -19.53
CA ILE A 98 9.01 20.15 -18.84
C ILE A 98 9.87 19.65 -17.67
N HIS A 99 11.20 19.68 -17.79
CA HIS A 99 12.10 19.16 -16.77
C HIS A 99 12.59 20.20 -15.75
N THR A 100 12.47 21.52 -16.04
CA THR A 100 13.02 22.58 -15.17
C THR A 100 11.98 23.52 -14.58
N LYS A 101 10.73 23.48 -15.05
CA LYS A 101 9.67 24.36 -14.55
C LYS A 101 8.56 23.53 -13.88
N LEU A 102 8.12 23.96 -12.71
CA LEU A 102 6.91 23.43 -12.07
C LEU A 102 5.68 23.96 -12.81
N ASN A 103 4.61 23.15 -12.80
CA ASN A 103 3.34 23.48 -13.42
C ASN A 103 3.46 23.79 -14.93
N ALA A 104 4.33 23.07 -15.61
CA ALA A 104 4.56 23.18 -17.03
C ALA A 104 4.22 21.88 -17.75
N GLY A 105 3.53 21.96 -18.89
CA GLY A 105 3.20 20.80 -19.71
C GLY A 105 2.04 21.03 -20.66
N GLY A 106 1.93 20.18 -21.69
CA GLY A 106 0.88 20.23 -22.72
C GLY A 106 -0.51 19.71 -22.27
N LYS A 107 -0.68 19.39 -20.98
CA LYS A 107 -1.87 18.75 -20.42
C LYS A 107 -2.86 19.76 -19.79
N PHE A 108 -2.55 21.07 -19.77
CA PHE A 108 -3.35 22.12 -19.15
C PHE A 108 -4.47 22.72 -20.04
N GLY A 109 -4.91 22.06 -21.09
CA GLY A 109 -6.04 22.53 -21.91
C GLY A 109 -5.73 22.86 -23.35
N GLY A 110 -4.63 22.42 -23.89
CA GLY A 110 -4.15 22.72 -25.25
C GLY A 110 -4.48 21.71 -26.35
N GLY A 111 -5.47 20.82 -26.18
CA GLY A 111 -5.90 19.91 -27.27
C GLY A 111 -4.98 18.71 -27.54
N GLY A 112 -3.85 18.57 -26.84
CA GLY A 112 -2.93 17.46 -27.02
C GLY A 112 -3.31 16.16 -26.33
N TYR A 113 -4.10 16.26 -25.24
CA TYR A 113 -4.59 15.15 -24.42
C TYR A 113 -6.03 15.42 -23.99
N LYS A 114 -6.94 14.46 -24.23
CA LYS A 114 -8.32 14.53 -23.75
C LYS A 114 -8.44 14.03 -22.31
N VAL A 115 -7.71 12.99 -22.00
CA VAL A 115 -7.61 12.36 -20.68
C VAL A 115 -6.15 12.17 -20.36
N SER A 116 -5.72 12.50 -19.15
CA SER A 116 -4.34 12.26 -18.70
C SER A 116 -4.32 12.04 -17.18
N GLY A 117 -3.35 11.27 -16.69
CA GLY A 117 -3.02 11.12 -15.28
C GLY A 117 -2.15 12.27 -14.76
N GLY A 118 -1.30 12.82 -15.60
CA GLY A 118 -0.38 13.92 -15.28
C GLY A 118 -1.04 15.29 -15.33
N LEU A 119 -1.79 15.65 -14.28
CA LEU A 119 -2.61 16.87 -14.24
C LEU A 119 -1.89 18.13 -13.75
N HIS A 120 -0.82 17.97 -12.98
CA HIS A 120 -0.18 19.08 -12.29
C HIS A 120 1.05 19.63 -13.03
N GLY A 121 1.54 18.92 -14.06
CA GLY A 121 2.73 19.34 -14.82
C GLY A 121 3.99 19.44 -13.96
N VAL A 122 4.14 18.55 -12.99
CA VAL A 122 5.28 18.56 -12.07
C VAL A 122 6.11 17.26 -12.08
N GLY A 123 5.58 16.13 -12.55
CA GLY A 123 6.22 14.82 -12.42
C GLY A 123 7.65 14.79 -12.94
N ALA A 124 7.88 15.12 -14.21
CA ALA A 124 9.21 15.10 -14.81
C ALA A 124 10.19 16.08 -14.13
N SER A 125 9.73 17.27 -13.74
CA SER A 125 10.56 18.25 -13.04
C SER A 125 10.88 17.84 -11.62
N VAL A 126 9.96 17.14 -10.94
CA VAL A 126 10.20 16.56 -9.60
C VAL A 126 11.24 15.45 -9.69
N VAL A 127 11.13 14.52 -10.65
CA VAL A 127 12.14 13.47 -10.84
C VAL A 127 13.52 14.08 -11.14
N ASN A 128 13.59 15.10 -12.00
CA ASN A 128 14.82 15.82 -12.27
C ASN A 128 15.40 16.48 -11.00
N ALA A 129 14.56 17.16 -10.21
CA ALA A 129 14.99 17.83 -8.98
C ALA A 129 15.56 16.85 -7.95
N LEU A 130 15.01 15.63 -7.87
CA LEU A 130 15.37 14.60 -6.89
C LEU A 130 16.40 13.59 -7.44
N SER A 131 16.97 13.87 -8.61
CA SER A 131 18.03 13.07 -9.23
C SER A 131 19.37 13.82 -9.18
N GLU A 132 20.45 13.11 -8.86
CA GLU A 132 21.81 13.66 -9.00
C GLU A 132 22.16 13.88 -10.47
N ARG A 133 21.62 13.03 -11.34
CA ARG A 133 21.80 13.10 -12.80
C ARG A 133 20.54 12.62 -13.52
N MET A 134 20.21 13.27 -14.64
CA MET A 134 19.17 12.80 -15.56
C MET A 134 19.61 13.03 -17.00
N ILE A 135 19.30 12.08 -17.88
CA ILE A 135 19.53 12.16 -19.33
C ILE A 135 18.19 11.93 -20.03
N VAL A 136 17.85 12.85 -20.92
CA VAL A 136 16.63 12.75 -21.74
C VAL A 136 17.03 12.68 -23.20
N GLU A 137 16.59 11.64 -23.89
CA GLU A 137 16.79 11.41 -25.32
C GLU A 137 15.43 11.37 -26.02
N ILE A 138 15.26 12.18 -27.07
CA ILE A 138 14.00 12.32 -27.80
C ILE A 138 14.21 11.97 -29.27
N LYS A 139 13.45 11.00 -29.76
CA LYS A 139 13.34 10.66 -31.18
C LYS A 139 12.17 11.45 -31.77
N ARG A 140 12.46 12.50 -32.54
CA ARG A 140 11.44 13.35 -33.17
C ARG A 140 11.98 14.01 -34.44
N ASN A 141 11.11 14.23 -35.44
CA ASN A 141 11.45 14.91 -36.69
C ASN A 141 12.67 14.29 -37.42
N GLY A 142 12.86 12.96 -37.32
CA GLY A 142 13.98 12.25 -37.96
C GLY A 142 15.34 12.42 -37.26
N SER A 143 15.38 13.07 -36.12
CA SER A 143 16.59 13.34 -35.36
C SER A 143 16.50 12.76 -33.94
N LEU A 144 17.66 12.41 -33.37
CA LEU A 144 17.83 12.05 -31.98
C LEU A 144 18.38 13.28 -31.24
N TYR A 145 17.58 13.81 -30.33
CA TYR A 145 17.94 14.91 -29.45
C TYR A 145 18.37 14.37 -28.10
N ARG A 146 19.28 15.07 -27.42
CA ARG A 146 19.73 14.73 -26.06
C ARG A 146 19.95 15.97 -25.25
N GLN A 147 19.54 15.90 -23.98
CA GLN A 147 19.82 16.92 -22.96
C GLN A 147 20.14 16.24 -21.63
N GLU A 148 21.05 16.85 -20.86
CA GLU A 148 21.50 16.32 -19.57
C GLU A 148 21.22 17.34 -18.45
N TYR A 149 20.82 16.80 -17.29
CA TYR A 149 20.46 17.58 -16.11
C TYR A 149 21.16 17.02 -14.88
N SER A 150 21.29 17.86 -13.85
CA SER A 150 21.78 17.47 -12.53
C SER A 150 21.11 18.31 -11.47
N HIS A 151 20.51 17.66 -10.46
CA HIS A 151 19.84 18.31 -9.34
C HIS A 151 18.79 19.35 -9.78
N GLY A 152 18.03 19.05 -10.82
CA GLY A 152 17.00 19.95 -11.35
C GLY A 152 17.50 21.00 -12.34
N VAL A 153 18.80 21.10 -12.59
CA VAL A 153 19.40 22.14 -13.44
C VAL A 153 19.91 21.53 -14.74
N SER A 154 19.62 22.20 -15.88
CA SER A 154 20.17 21.84 -17.19
C SER A 154 21.70 21.97 -17.21
N LYS A 155 22.41 20.95 -17.67
CA LYS A 155 23.87 20.93 -17.81
C LYS A 155 24.33 21.15 -19.23
N SER A 156 23.47 20.91 -20.20
CA SER A 156 23.73 21.15 -21.60
C SER A 156 22.50 21.73 -22.29
N PRO A 157 22.63 22.46 -23.39
CA PRO A 157 21.49 22.73 -24.25
C PRO A 157 20.93 21.44 -24.85
N LEU A 158 19.72 21.49 -25.40
CA LEU A 158 19.17 20.37 -26.18
C LEU A 158 19.94 20.26 -27.51
N GLU A 159 20.63 19.16 -27.72
CA GLU A 159 21.52 18.96 -28.89
C GLU A 159 21.02 17.80 -29.78
N ILE A 160 21.23 17.91 -31.08
CA ILE A 160 21.04 16.79 -32.00
C ILE A 160 22.31 15.93 -31.98
N VAL A 161 22.16 14.70 -31.46
CA VAL A 161 23.27 13.75 -31.33
C VAL A 161 23.30 12.68 -32.44
N GLY A 162 22.25 12.62 -33.26
CA GLY A 162 22.17 11.65 -34.35
C GLY A 162 20.88 11.73 -35.16
N LYS A 163 20.75 10.79 -36.11
CA LYS A 163 19.49 10.54 -36.82
C LYS A 163 18.67 9.50 -36.08
N ALA A 164 17.36 9.61 -36.11
CA ALA A 164 16.44 8.64 -35.52
C ALA A 164 15.40 8.16 -36.51
N VAL A 165 14.98 6.90 -36.36
CA VAL A 165 13.83 6.33 -37.06
C VAL A 165 12.69 6.19 -36.03
N GLY A 166 11.49 6.63 -36.41
CA GLY A 166 10.33 6.66 -35.55
C GLY A 166 10.35 7.85 -34.58
N THR A 167 9.51 7.76 -33.56
CA THR A 167 9.35 8.75 -32.50
C THR A 167 9.42 8.07 -31.12
N GLY A 168 9.58 8.83 -30.05
CA GLY A 168 9.57 8.34 -28.68
C GLY A 168 10.43 9.17 -27.75
N SER A 169 10.29 8.89 -26.46
CA SER A 169 11.11 9.49 -25.41
C SER A 169 11.86 8.41 -24.66
N LYS A 170 13.08 8.72 -24.21
CA LYS A 170 13.86 7.87 -23.32
C LYS A 170 14.46 8.74 -22.23
N THR A 171 14.11 8.44 -20.99
CA THR A 171 14.59 9.14 -19.80
C THR A 171 15.38 8.16 -18.94
N THR A 172 16.63 8.50 -18.64
CA THR A 172 17.46 7.78 -17.66
C THR A 172 17.78 8.70 -16.52
N PHE A 173 17.57 8.24 -15.27
CA PHE A 173 17.82 9.07 -14.09
C PHE A 173 18.44 8.26 -12.95
N TRP A 174 19.25 8.95 -12.15
CA TRP A 174 19.95 8.47 -10.98
C TRP A 174 19.39 9.19 -9.75
N PRO A 175 18.73 8.52 -8.83
CA PRO A 175 18.23 9.13 -7.59
C PRO A 175 19.36 9.78 -6.80
N ASP A 176 19.08 10.91 -6.14
CA ASP A 176 20.07 11.63 -5.33
C ASP A 176 20.22 10.96 -3.95
N PRO A 177 21.38 10.31 -3.63
CA PRO A 177 21.62 9.66 -2.34
C PRO A 177 21.69 10.66 -1.17
N GLY A 178 21.75 11.97 -1.43
CA GLY A 178 21.64 13.01 -0.41
C GLY A 178 20.20 13.29 0.03
N ILE A 179 19.19 12.73 -0.68
CA ILE A 179 17.77 12.91 -0.40
C ILE A 179 17.13 11.60 0.06
N PHE A 180 17.41 10.51 -0.65
CA PHE A 180 16.83 9.20 -0.37
C PHE A 180 17.67 8.42 0.65
N GLU A 181 16.99 7.74 1.57
CA GLU A 181 17.63 6.87 2.57
C GLU A 181 18.31 5.65 1.94
N ASP A 182 17.72 5.15 0.84
CA ASP A 182 18.22 4.07 0.01
C ASP A 182 17.88 4.40 -1.45
N THR A 183 18.78 4.08 -2.39
CA THR A 183 18.58 4.26 -3.83
C THR A 183 18.42 2.95 -4.58
N HIS A 184 18.26 1.83 -3.86
CA HIS A 184 18.10 0.51 -4.44
C HIS A 184 16.62 0.24 -4.77
N TYR A 185 16.32 -0.03 -6.05
CA TYR A 185 14.97 -0.34 -6.51
C TYR A 185 14.60 -1.80 -6.25
N ASP A 186 13.41 -2.01 -5.69
CA ASP A 186 12.81 -3.33 -5.57
C ASP A 186 12.12 -3.74 -6.88
N TYR A 187 12.56 -4.87 -7.46
CA TYR A 187 12.04 -5.37 -8.73
C TYR A 187 10.56 -5.76 -8.62
N ASP A 188 10.17 -6.42 -7.53
CA ASP A 188 8.83 -6.98 -7.38
C ASP A 188 7.79 -5.86 -7.19
N THR A 189 8.17 -4.78 -6.52
CA THR A 189 7.36 -3.56 -6.40
C THR A 189 7.09 -2.93 -7.77
N LEU A 190 8.13 -2.76 -8.61
CA LEU A 190 7.96 -2.25 -9.97
C LEU A 190 7.17 -3.22 -10.85
N GLN A 191 7.45 -4.52 -10.76
CA GLN A 191 6.75 -5.58 -11.49
C GLN A 191 5.24 -5.52 -11.26
N HIS A 192 4.84 -5.41 -9.99
CA HIS A 192 3.43 -5.37 -9.63
C HIS A 192 2.74 -4.15 -10.21
N ARG A 193 3.29 -2.97 -10.02
CA ARG A 193 2.71 -1.72 -10.52
C ARG A 193 2.65 -1.65 -12.04
N LEU A 194 3.70 -2.07 -12.74
CA LEU A 194 3.73 -2.07 -14.21
C LEU A 194 2.74 -3.08 -14.81
N ARG A 195 2.52 -4.20 -14.13
CA ARG A 195 1.48 -5.19 -14.49
C ARG A 195 0.08 -4.59 -14.37
N GLU A 196 -0.22 -3.88 -13.27
CA GLU A 196 -1.49 -3.16 -13.12
C GLU A 196 -1.72 -2.14 -14.25
N MET A 197 -0.69 -1.32 -14.55
CA MET A 197 -0.77 -0.35 -15.65
C MET A 197 -1.05 -1.01 -16.99
N ALA A 198 -0.49 -2.20 -17.25
CA ALA A 198 -0.74 -2.94 -18.48
C ALA A 198 -2.18 -3.48 -18.54
N PHE A 199 -2.76 -3.93 -17.42
CA PHE A 199 -4.18 -4.32 -17.34
C PHE A 199 -5.13 -3.14 -17.59
N LEU A 200 -4.82 -1.98 -17.02
CA LEU A 200 -5.62 -0.76 -17.16
C LEU A 200 -5.59 -0.18 -18.58
N ASN A 201 -4.57 -0.53 -19.37
CA ASN A 201 -4.37 -0.02 -20.73
C ASN A 201 -4.36 -1.17 -21.74
N LYS A 202 -5.55 -1.62 -22.10
CA LYS A 202 -5.77 -2.72 -23.04
C LYS A 202 -4.88 -2.60 -24.29
N GLY A 203 -4.10 -3.66 -24.57
CA GLY A 203 -3.20 -3.72 -25.74
C GLY A 203 -1.88 -2.97 -25.59
N LEU A 204 -1.64 -2.24 -24.50
CA LEU A 204 -0.33 -1.64 -24.22
C LEU A 204 0.65 -2.74 -23.77
N ARG A 205 1.85 -2.72 -24.36
CA ARG A 205 2.94 -3.62 -23.99
C ARG A 205 3.92 -2.90 -23.08
N ILE A 206 4.02 -3.32 -21.82
CA ILE A 206 5.02 -2.82 -20.87
C ILE A 206 6.06 -3.92 -20.63
N THR A 207 7.32 -3.57 -20.66
CA THR A 207 8.42 -4.50 -20.40
C THR A 207 9.24 -3.99 -19.22
N LEU A 208 9.49 -4.85 -18.23
CA LEU A 208 10.41 -4.57 -17.13
C LEU A 208 11.68 -5.39 -17.29
N GLY A 209 12.83 -4.73 -17.28
CA GLY A 209 14.16 -5.34 -17.28
C GLY A 209 14.91 -5.07 -15.97
N ASP A 210 15.77 -6.01 -15.55
CA ASP A 210 16.72 -5.83 -14.46
C ASP A 210 18.10 -6.32 -14.92
N ASP A 211 19.03 -5.40 -15.07
CA ASP A 211 20.38 -5.67 -15.58
C ASP A 211 21.44 -5.80 -14.47
N ARG A 212 21.04 -5.67 -13.18
CA ARG A 212 21.99 -5.57 -12.04
C ARG A 212 22.86 -6.80 -11.76
N ASN A 213 22.35 -8.00 -12.01
CA ASN A 213 23.00 -9.25 -11.54
C ASN A 213 23.60 -10.11 -12.65
N GLY A 214 23.83 -9.56 -13.84
CA GLY A 214 24.35 -10.30 -14.98
C GLY A 214 23.36 -11.27 -15.64
N ASP A 215 22.39 -11.77 -14.91
CA ASP A 215 21.22 -12.49 -15.42
C ASP A 215 20.16 -11.47 -15.79
N ARG A 216 20.15 -11.04 -17.05
CA ARG A 216 19.19 -10.05 -17.57
C ARG A 216 17.76 -10.57 -17.43
N LYS A 217 17.15 -10.31 -16.25
CA LYS A 217 15.75 -10.64 -15.99
C LYS A 217 14.89 -9.70 -16.84
N LYS A 218 13.96 -10.27 -17.61
CA LYS A 218 13.04 -9.48 -18.45
C LYS A 218 11.66 -10.09 -18.42
N GLU A 219 10.65 -9.27 -18.13
CA GLU A 219 9.26 -9.65 -18.13
C GLU A 219 8.42 -8.72 -19.00
N VAL A 220 7.41 -9.27 -19.64
CA VAL A 220 6.53 -8.52 -20.57
C VAL A 220 5.09 -8.63 -20.07
N PHE A 221 4.47 -7.50 -19.85
CA PHE A 221 3.06 -7.36 -19.48
C PHE A 221 2.29 -6.87 -20.71
N HIS A 222 1.32 -7.65 -21.16
CA HIS A 222 0.51 -7.34 -22.33
C HIS A 222 -0.81 -8.08 -22.26
N TYR A 223 -1.91 -7.35 -22.09
CA TYR A 223 -3.23 -7.91 -21.81
C TYR A 223 -4.26 -7.32 -22.78
N GLU A 224 -4.89 -8.20 -23.58
CA GLU A 224 -5.91 -7.81 -24.53
C GLU A 224 -7.32 -7.78 -23.90
N GLY A 225 -7.54 -8.48 -22.79
CA GLY A 225 -8.81 -8.52 -22.07
C GLY A 225 -9.00 -7.37 -21.06
N GLY A 226 -7.97 -6.55 -20.83
CA GLY A 226 -8.06 -5.37 -19.95
C GLY A 226 -8.53 -5.70 -18.53
N LEU A 227 -9.54 -4.98 -18.02
CA LEU A 227 -10.05 -5.15 -16.65
C LEU A 227 -10.63 -6.55 -16.38
N MET A 228 -11.19 -7.23 -17.39
CA MET A 228 -11.68 -8.60 -17.21
C MET A 228 -10.52 -9.57 -16.90
N GLU A 229 -9.40 -9.46 -17.61
CA GLU A 229 -8.20 -10.26 -17.32
C GLU A 229 -7.62 -9.89 -15.95
N PHE A 230 -7.69 -8.62 -15.58
CA PHE A 230 -7.22 -8.18 -14.27
C PHE A 230 -8.04 -8.81 -13.13
N VAL A 231 -9.36 -8.83 -13.21
CA VAL A 231 -10.20 -9.52 -12.20
C VAL A 231 -9.89 -11.02 -12.15
N LYS A 232 -9.73 -11.69 -13.31
CA LYS A 232 -9.33 -13.11 -13.36
C LYS A 232 -7.95 -13.33 -12.73
N TYR A 233 -7.01 -12.42 -12.96
CA TYR A 233 -5.69 -12.46 -12.33
C TYR A 233 -5.78 -12.34 -10.81
N LEU A 234 -6.55 -11.38 -10.28
CA LEU A 234 -6.77 -11.20 -8.85
C LEU A 234 -7.46 -12.42 -8.19
N ASN A 235 -8.30 -13.12 -8.96
CA ASN A 235 -9.04 -14.29 -8.47
C ASN A 235 -8.35 -15.63 -8.76
N ARG A 236 -7.14 -15.65 -9.36
CA ARG A 236 -6.46 -16.91 -9.75
C ARG A 236 -6.23 -17.90 -8.60
N ASN A 237 -6.20 -17.39 -7.36
CA ASN A 237 -6.02 -18.16 -6.14
C ASN A 237 -7.29 -18.29 -5.30
N LYS A 238 -8.46 -17.87 -5.83
CA LYS A 238 -9.78 -17.92 -5.19
C LYS A 238 -10.70 -18.82 -6.03
N ASP A 239 -11.80 -19.28 -5.45
CA ASP A 239 -12.82 -20.04 -6.18
C ASP A 239 -13.96 -19.09 -6.56
N ALA A 240 -14.09 -18.84 -7.86
CA ALA A 240 -15.15 -17.98 -8.37
C ALA A 240 -16.51 -18.66 -8.27
N LEU A 241 -17.56 -17.91 -7.89
CA LEU A 241 -18.94 -18.40 -7.82
C LEU A 241 -19.60 -18.50 -9.21
N HIS A 242 -19.06 -17.79 -10.19
CA HIS A 242 -19.51 -17.79 -11.58
C HIS A 242 -18.29 -17.66 -12.51
N GLU A 243 -18.37 -18.26 -13.69
CA GLU A 243 -17.25 -18.37 -14.63
C GLU A 243 -16.92 -17.01 -15.28
N ASP A 244 -17.96 -16.30 -15.73
CA ASP A 244 -17.81 -15.05 -16.44
C ASP A 244 -17.58 -13.87 -15.49
N VAL A 245 -16.67 -12.97 -15.89
CA VAL A 245 -16.49 -11.67 -15.22
C VAL A 245 -17.61 -10.74 -15.67
N ILE A 246 -18.33 -10.16 -14.73
CA ILE A 246 -19.32 -9.11 -15.00
C ILE A 246 -18.55 -7.86 -15.44
N HIS A 247 -18.77 -7.42 -16.67
CA HIS A 247 -18.04 -6.31 -17.27
C HIS A 247 -18.95 -5.38 -18.05
N PHE A 248 -18.74 -4.10 -17.91
CA PHE A 248 -19.39 -3.08 -18.73
C PHE A 248 -18.53 -1.82 -18.81
N ASP A 249 -18.65 -1.12 -19.93
CA ASP A 249 -18.10 0.19 -20.17
C ASP A 249 -19.20 1.14 -20.64
N VAL A 250 -19.21 2.36 -20.08
CA VAL A 250 -20.18 3.37 -20.41
C VAL A 250 -19.48 4.72 -20.60
N SER A 251 -19.75 5.34 -21.75
CA SER A 251 -19.23 6.67 -22.07
C SER A 251 -20.36 7.70 -22.11
N ARG A 252 -20.08 8.90 -21.61
CA ARG A 252 -20.97 10.05 -21.63
C ARG A 252 -20.46 11.11 -22.63
N LYS A 253 -21.34 11.96 -23.12
CA LYS A 253 -21.02 12.97 -24.16
C LYS A 253 -19.98 14.02 -23.75
N ASP A 254 -19.75 14.20 -22.46
CA ASP A 254 -18.76 15.12 -21.89
C ASP A 254 -17.37 14.48 -21.66
N ASN A 255 -17.04 13.43 -22.39
CA ASN A 255 -15.79 12.67 -22.30
C ASN A 255 -15.56 12.01 -20.92
N MET A 256 -16.63 11.74 -20.18
CA MET A 256 -16.57 10.93 -18.96
C MET A 256 -16.82 9.47 -19.32
N GLU A 257 -15.92 8.59 -18.93
CA GLU A 257 -16.02 7.15 -19.15
C GLU A 257 -15.95 6.42 -17.81
N VAL A 258 -16.70 5.34 -17.68
CA VAL A 258 -16.57 4.37 -16.57
C VAL A 258 -16.49 2.97 -17.13
N GLU A 259 -15.50 2.23 -16.70
CA GLU A 259 -15.34 0.81 -16.96
C GLU A 259 -15.33 0.07 -15.64
N VAL A 260 -16.13 -0.99 -15.52
CA VAL A 260 -16.23 -1.82 -14.33
C VAL A 260 -16.07 -3.28 -14.74
N ALA A 261 -15.24 -3.99 -13.99
CA ALA A 261 -15.15 -5.45 -14.03
C ALA A 261 -15.27 -6.00 -12.62
N MET A 262 -16.11 -7.03 -12.40
CA MET A 262 -16.28 -7.61 -11.08
C MET A 262 -16.65 -9.10 -11.16
N GLN A 263 -16.31 -9.85 -10.09
CA GLN A 263 -16.61 -11.26 -9.95
C GLN A 263 -16.74 -11.62 -8.47
N TYR A 264 -17.71 -12.47 -8.13
CA TYR A 264 -17.85 -13.00 -6.79
C TYR A 264 -17.08 -14.29 -6.62
N THR A 265 -16.50 -14.47 -5.44
CA THR A 265 -15.71 -15.63 -5.03
C THR A 265 -16.23 -16.22 -3.71
N ASP A 266 -15.73 -17.35 -3.33
CA ASP A 266 -16.01 -17.99 -2.03
C ASP A 266 -15.34 -17.29 -0.83
N SER A 267 -14.45 -16.32 -1.07
CA SER A 267 -13.74 -15.54 -0.06
C SER A 267 -14.70 -14.80 0.90
N TYR A 268 -14.21 -14.48 2.08
CA TYR A 268 -14.92 -13.67 3.08
C TYR A 268 -14.54 -12.18 3.06
N SER A 269 -13.57 -11.78 2.24
CA SER A 269 -13.09 -10.41 2.11
C SER A 269 -13.60 -9.74 0.83
N GLU A 270 -13.76 -8.42 0.88
CA GLU A 270 -13.94 -7.55 -0.28
C GLU A 270 -12.57 -7.14 -0.81
N LEU A 271 -12.38 -7.18 -2.14
CA LEU A 271 -11.27 -6.53 -2.83
C LEU A 271 -11.82 -5.68 -3.97
N VAL A 272 -11.95 -4.38 -3.76
CA VAL A 272 -12.39 -3.45 -4.81
C VAL A 272 -11.34 -2.38 -5.01
N LEU A 273 -10.68 -2.43 -6.17
CA LEU A 273 -9.70 -1.45 -6.60
C LEU A 273 -10.39 -0.32 -7.38
N SER A 274 -9.95 0.90 -7.19
CA SER A 274 -10.53 2.05 -7.86
C SER A 274 -9.47 2.94 -8.50
N TYR A 275 -9.74 3.36 -9.74
CA TYR A 275 -8.79 4.13 -10.55
C TYR A 275 -9.48 5.35 -11.17
N ALA A 276 -8.74 6.46 -11.25
CA ALA A 276 -9.13 7.65 -11.98
C ALA A 276 -7.99 8.06 -12.91
N ASN A 277 -8.22 8.06 -14.23
CA ASN A 277 -7.20 8.28 -15.25
C ASN A 277 -5.96 7.38 -15.04
N ASN A 278 -6.17 6.09 -14.80
CA ASN A 278 -5.15 5.06 -14.49
C ASN A 278 -4.37 5.25 -13.18
N ILE A 279 -4.72 6.26 -12.37
CA ILE A 279 -4.13 6.48 -11.05
C ILE A 279 -4.92 5.67 -10.03
N ASN A 280 -4.23 4.86 -9.24
CA ASN A 280 -4.84 4.12 -8.13
C ASN A 280 -5.27 5.09 -7.03
N THR A 281 -6.57 5.12 -6.74
CA THR A 281 -7.14 5.91 -5.66
C THR A 281 -7.29 5.04 -4.41
N ILE A 282 -6.23 4.90 -3.66
CA ILE A 282 -6.14 3.97 -2.51
C ILE A 282 -7.23 4.26 -1.47
N GLU A 283 -7.53 5.53 -1.21
CA GLU A 283 -8.61 5.95 -0.32
C GLU A 283 -10.00 6.01 -1.02
N GLY A 284 -10.07 5.52 -2.27
CA GLY A 284 -11.29 5.52 -3.06
C GLY A 284 -11.70 6.91 -3.54
N GLY A 285 -12.95 7.26 -3.30
CA GLY A 285 -13.54 8.53 -3.71
C GLY A 285 -14.96 8.38 -4.22
N THR A 286 -15.44 9.39 -4.95
CA THR A 286 -16.82 9.48 -5.44
C THR A 286 -17.22 8.33 -6.35
N HIS A 287 -16.33 7.84 -7.21
CA HIS A 287 -16.55 6.69 -8.11
C HIS A 287 -16.75 5.39 -7.33
N LEU A 288 -15.88 5.09 -6.36
CA LEU A 288 -16.01 3.90 -5.50
C LEU A 288 -17.28 3.97 -4.65
N ALA A 289 -17.62 5.15 -4.11
CA ALA A 289 -18.85 5.36 -3.35
C ALA A 289 -20.08 5.12 -4.20
N GLY A 290 -20.12 5.59 -5.45
CA GLY A 290 -21.19 5.33 -6.41
C GLY A 290 -21.34 3.85 -6.73
N PHE A 291 -20.25 3.16 -7.02
CA PHE A 291 -20.22 1.71 -7.27
C PHE A 291 -20.76 0.91 -6.09
N ARG A 292 -20.24 1.13 -4.88
CA ARG A 292 -20.67 0.42 -3.66
C ARG A 292 -22.16 0.64 -3.36
N ALA A 293 -22.68 1.85 -3.56
CA ALA A 293 -24.09 2.15 -3.38
C ALA A 293 -24.95 1.39 -4.40
N ALA A 294 -24.57 1.41 -5.68
CA ALA A 294 -25.28 0.72 -6.75
C ALA A 294 -25.33 -0.80 -6.54
N VAL A 295 -24.20 -1.43 -6.30
CA VAL A 295 -24.11 -2.89 -6.07
C VAL A 295 -25.02 -3.31 -4.92
N THR A 296 -24.99 -2.55 -3.81
CA THR A 296 -25.84 -2.84 -2.65
C THR A 296 -27.33 -2.71 -2.97
N ARG A 297 -27.71 -1.68 -3.71
CA ARG A 297 -29.11 -1.44 -4.12
C ARG A 297 -29.60 -2.53 -5.07
N VAL A 298 -28.85 -2.80 -6.14
CA VAL A 298 -29.22 -3.77 -7.18
C VAL A 298 -29.45 -5.17 -6.60
N VAL A 299 -28.55 -5.64 -5.73
CA VAL A 299 -28.70 -6.96 -5.10
C VAL A 299 -29.95 -7.03 -4.22
N ASN A 300 -30.24 -5.98 -3.42
CA ASN A 300 -31.45 -5.93 -2.61
C ASN A 300 -32.71 -5.89 -3.46
N ASP A 301 -32.76 -5.07 -4.50
CA ASP A 301 -33.92 -4.91 -5.38
C ASP A 301 -34.20 -6.21 -6.13
N TYR A 302 -33.16 -6.86 -6.69
CA TYR A 302 -33.31 -8.13 -7.39
C TYR A 302 -33.76 -9.24 -6.44
N ALA A 303 -33.17 -9.35 -5.24
CA ALA A 303 -33.52 -10.36 -4.25
C ALA A 303 -35.00 -10.24 -3.81
N ARG A 304 -35.54 -9.02 -3.63
CA ARG A 304 -36.94 -8.78 -3.30
C ARG A 304 -37.87 -9.06 -4.49
N LYS A 305 -37.53 -8.56 -5.69
CA LYS A 305 -38.29 -8.77 -6.92
C LYS A 305 -38.50 -10.26 -7.20
N ASN A 306 -37.47 -11.06 -6.99
CA ASN A 306 -37.48 -12.50 -7.24
C ASN A 306 -37.86 -13.36 -6.01
N LYS A 307 -38.32 -12.73 -4.91
CA LYS A 307 -38.76 -13.38 -3.67
C LYS A 307 -37.68 -14.26 -3.00
N LEU A 308 -36.40 -13.97 -3.27
CA LEU A 308 -35.26 -14.58 -2.57
C LEU A 308 -35.09 -14.01 -1.18
N LEU A 309 -35.48 -12.76 -0.99
CA LEU A 309 -35.57 -12.04 0.28
C LEU A 309 -37.03 -11.65 0.53
N LYS A 310 -37.59 -11.98 1.71
CA LYS A 310 -38.96 -11.62 2.07
C LYS A 310 -39.07 -10.14 2.39
N ASP A 311 -40.24 -9.53 2.19
CA ASP A 311 -40.47 -8.11 2.53
C ASP A 311 -40.28 -7.84 4.03
N SER A 312 -40.53 -8.86 4.89
CA SER A 312 -40.32 -8.78 6.34
C SER A 312 -38.85 -8.87 6.77
N ASP A 313 -37.98 -9.36 5.88
CA ASP A 313 -36.58 -9.56 6.22
C ASP A 313 -35.81 -8.22 6.12
N PRO A 314 -34.83 -7.96 6.98
CA PRO A 314 -34.01 -6.78 6.90
C PRO A 314 -33.25 -6.75 5.55
N ALA A 315 -33.03 -5.56 5.01
CA ALA A 315 -32.21 -5.40 3.81
C ALA A 315 -30.77 -5.86 4.07
N LEU A 316 -30.17 -6.47 3.06
CA LEU A 316 -28.75 -6.82 3.06
C LEU A 316 -27.91 -5.54 3.17
N SER A 317 -26.97 -5.53 4.06
CA SER A 317 -26.06 -4.38 4.20
C SER A 317 -24.99 -4.38 3.09
N GLY A 318 -24.33 -3.23 2.93
CA GLY A 318 -23.23 -3.14 1.97
C GLY A 318 -22.15 -4.19 2.20
N ASP A 319 -21.79 -4.46 3.44
CA ASP A 319 -20.77 -5.48 3.76
C ASP A 319 -21.25 -6.90 3.46
N ASP A 320 -22.54 -7.20 3.67
CA ASP A 320 -23.12 -8.49 3.30
C ASP A 320 -23.07 -8.73 1.78
N VAL A 321 -23.35 -7.65 1.02
CA VAL A 321 -23.39 -7.68 -0.45
C VAL A 321 -22.00 -7.76 -1.07
N ARG A 322 -21.00 -7.18 -0.42
CA ARG A 322 -19.63 -7.14 -0.94
C ARG A 322 -18.71 -8.23 -0.40
N GLU A 323 -19.19 -9.09 0.50
CA GLU A 323 -18.43 -10.26 0.94
C GLU A 323 -18.12 -11.17 -0.26
N GLY A 324 -16.84 -11.44 -0.50
CA GLY A 324 -16.37 -12.24 -1.63
C GLY A 324 -16.33 -11.51 -2.97
N LEU A 325 -16.64 -10.21 -3.01
CA LEU A 325 -16.59 -9.41 -4.23
C LEU A 325 -15.15 -8.99 -4.55
N THR A 326 -14.67 -9.35 -5.73
CA THR A 326 -13.50 -8.74 -6.37
C THR A 326 -14.00 -7.82 -7.48
N GLY A 327 -13.61 -6.55 -7.46
CA GLY A 327 -14.05 -5.56 -8.42
C GLY A 327 -12.99 -4.53 -8.76
N ILE A 328 -13.10 -3.98 -9.97
CA ILE A 328 -12.26 -2.87 -10.44
C ILE A 328 -13.20 -1.82 -11.01
N VAL A 329 -13.04 -0.59 -10.54
CA VAL A 329 -13.78 0.59 -11.02
C VAL A 329 -12.79 1.58 -11.57
N SER A 330 -12.78 1.75 -12.87
CA SER A 330 -11.92 2.71 -13.58
C SER A 330 -12.77 3.82 -14.19
N VAL A 331 -12.41 5.08 -13.89
CA VAL A 331 -13.05 6.24 -14.53
C VAL A 331 -12.02 7.07 -15.29
N LYS A 332 -12.43 7.57 -16.46
CA LYS A 332 -11.63 8.51 -17.25
C LYS A 332 -12.37 9.85 -17.30
N LEU A 333 -11.67 10.91 -16.93
CA LEU A 333 -12.19 12.26 -16.78
C LEU A 333 -11.26 13.26 -17.45
N GLU A 334 -11.80 14.28 -18.08
CA GLU A 334 -11.01 15.36 -18.64
C GLU A 334 -10.34 16.21 -17.53
N ARG A 335 -11.07 16.43 -16.43
CA ARG A 335 -10.62 17.27 -15.30
C ARG A 335 -10.95 16.64 -13.95
N PRO A 336 -10.26 15.58 -13.54
CA PRO A 336 -10.46 15.01 -12.21
C PRO A 336 -9.98 15.95 -11.11
N GLN A 337 -10.73 16.00 -10.02
CA GLN A 337 -10.35 16.71 -8.81
C GLN A 337 -9.99 15.68 -7.73
N PHE A 338 -8.79 15.76 -7.21
CA PHE A 338 -8.31 14.93 -6.12
C PHE A 338 -8.20 15.74 -4.83
N GLU A 339 -8.36 15.09 -3.67
CA GLU A 339 -8.28 15.77 -2.36
C GLU A 339 -6.83 16.15 -1.98
N SER A 340 -5.80 15.54 -2.60
CA SER A 340 -4.40 15.79 -2.31
C SER A 340 -3.52 15.70 -3.55
N GLN A 341 -2.28 16.20 -3.45
CA GLN A 341 -1.27 16.10 -4.50
C GLN A 341 -0.92 14.64 -4.84
N THR A 342 -0.95 13.75 -3.87
CA THR A 342 -0.68 12.31 -4.03
C THR A 342 -1.80 11.56 -4.75
N LYS A 343 -2.92 12.23 -5.08
CA LYS A 343 -4.05 11.73 -5.89
C LYS A 343 -4.72 10.46 -5.33
N ILE A 344 -4.61 10.21 -4.04
CA ILE A 344 -5.08 8.99 -3.37
C ILE A 344 -6.61 8.90 -3.27
N LYS A 345 -7.34 10.02 -3.43
CA LYS A 345 -8.80 10.07 -3.33
C LYS A 345 -9.42 11.01 -4.35
N LEU A 346 -10.40 10.49 -5.12
CA LEU A 346 -11.15 11.29 -6.10
C LEU A 346 -12.30 12.05 -5.44
N GLY A 347 -12.30 13.39 -5.60
CA GLY A 347 -13.29 14.30 -5.05
C GLY A 347 -14.38 14.76 -6.03
N THR A 348 -14.24 14.52 -7.34
CA THR A 348 -15.18 15.00 -8.38
C THR A 348 -16.60 14.49 -8.12
N SER A 349 -17.53 15.37 -7.69
CA SER A 349 -18.86 15.00 -7.20
C SER A 349 -19.76 14.36 -8.25
N GLU A 350 -19.69 14.81 -9.52
CA GLU A 350 -20.51 14.33 -10.62
C GLU A 350 -20.30 12.84 -10.95
N VAL A 351 -19.09 12.33 -10.70
CA VAL A 351 -18.71 10.96 -10.97
C VAL A 351 -19.52 9.95 -10.17
N ARG A 352 -19.90 10.30 -8.93
CA ARG A 352 -20.68 9.42 -8.07
C ARG A 352 -22.00 9.00 -8.72
N GLY A 353 -22.78 9.96 -9.18
CA GLY A 353 -24.08 9.69 -9.80
C GLY A 353 -23.95 8.94 -11.13
N PHE A 354 -22.92 9.26 -11.91
CA PHE A 354 -22.65 8.58 -13.18
C PHE A 354 -22.30 7.11 -12.97
N VAL A 355 -21.35 6.82 -12.10
CA VAL A 355 -20.95 5.43 -11.78
C VAL A 355 -22.11 4.66 -11.14
N GLU A 356 -22.89 5.30 -10.27
CA GLU A 356 -24.06 4.69 -9.63
C GLU A 356 -25.11 4.28 -10.65
N SER A 357 -25.44 5.15 -11.62
CA SER A 357 -26.41 4.85 -12.69
C SER A 357 -25.88 3.75 -13.61
N ALA A 358 -24.66 3.91 -14.14
CA ALA A 358 -24.06 2.94 -15.04
C ALA A 358 -23.99 1.53 -14.41
N THR A 359 -23.57 1.45 -13.15
CA THR A 359 -23.52 0.18 -12.42
C THR A 359 -24.91 -0.40 -12.19
N THR A 360 -25.88 0.43 -11.82
CA THR A 360 -27.27 -0.01 -11.58
C THR A 360 -27.86 -0.63 -12.84
N ASP A 361 -27.77 0.07 -13.95
CA ASP A 361 -28.40 -0.36 -15.21
C ASP A 361 -27.78 -1.67 -15.73
N ASN A 362 -26.46 -1.72 -15.80
CA ASN A 362 -25.75 -2.89 -16.36
C ASN A 362 -25.76 -4.10 -15.43
N PHE A 363 -25.59 -3.89 -14.11
CA PHE A 363 -25.60 -5.01 -13.17
C PHE A 363 -27.01 -5.58 -12.99
N THR A 364 -28.07 -4.76 -13.07
CA THR A 364 -29.45 -5.26 -13.08
C THR A 364 -29.71 -6.11 -14.32
N ALA A 365 -29.30 -5.63 -15.50
CA ALA A 365 -29.43 -6.39 -16.75
C ALA A 365 -28.71 -7.75 -16.65
N TYR A 366 -27.47 -7.74 -16.17
CA TYR A 366 -26.70 -8.98 -15.97
C TYR A 366 -27.43 -10.00 -15.08
N LEU A 367 -27.93 -9.56 -13.90
CA LEU A 367 -28.64 -10.47 -12.99
C LEU A 367 -29.94 -11.02 -13.60
N GLU A 368 -30.63 -10.24 -14.44
CA GLU A 368 -31.85 -10.67 -15.15
C GLU A 368 -31.53 -11.67 -16.27
N GLU A 369 -30.42 -11.50 -16.96
CA GLU A 369 -29.97 -12.39 -18.05
C GLU A 369 -29.34 -13.69 -17.51
N HIS A 370 -28.77 -13.68 -16.28
CA HIS A 370 -28.05 -14.80 -15.66
C HIS A 370 -28.67 -15.23 -14.32
N PRO A 371 -29.93 -15.75 -14.31
CA PRO A 371 -30.67 -16.00 -13.06
C PRO A 371 -30.03 -17.05 -12.14
N LYS A 372 -29.24 -17.99 -12.68
CA LYS A 372 -28.52 -18.98 -11.87
C LYS A 372 -27.40 -18.29 -11.09
N GLU A 373 -26.57 -17.52 -11.76
CA GLU A 373 -25.47 -16.79 -11.15
C GLU A 373 -25.97 -15.73 -10.16
N ALA A 374 -27.05 -15.03 -10.53
CA ALA A 374 -27.74 -14.10 -9.64
C ALA A 374 -28.16 -14.76 -8.32
N LYS A 375 -28.68 -16.00 -8.40
CA LYS A 375 -29.05 -16.78 -7.22
C LYS A 375 -27.83 -17.12 -6.37
N ASP A 376 -26.74 -17.59 -6.98
CA ASP A 376 -25.51 -17.98 -6.28
C ASP A 376 -24.89 -16.75 -5.56
N ILE A 377 -24.87 -15.59 -6.21
CA ILE A 377 -24.45 -14.31 -5.62
C ILE A 377 -25.33 -13.94 -4.41
N ILE A 378 -26.66 -13.98 -4.57
CA ILE A 378 -27.58 -13.60 -3.50
C ILE A 378 -27.51 -14.60 -2.33
N ASP A 379 -27.39 -15.88 -2.61
CA ASP A 379 -27.22 -16.92 -1.57
C ASP A 379 -25.96 -16.66 -0.75
N LYS A 380 -24.84 -16.25 -1.38
CA LYS A 380 -23.60 -15.81 -0.69
C LYS A 380 -23.87 -14.60 0.20
N CYS A 381 -24.52 -13.55 -0.33
CA CYS A 381 -24.86 -12.36 0.43
C CYS A 381 -25.78 -12.66 1.63
N MET A 382 -26.77 -13.56 1.47
CA MET A 382 -27.64 -13.99 2.56
C MET A 382 -26.88 -14.79 3.63
N GLN A 383 -25.93 -15.62 3.23
CA GLN A 383 -25.06 -16.34 4.17
C GLN A 383 -24.21 -15.36 4.98
N ALA A 384 -23.62 -14.35 4.35
CA ALA A 384 -22.87 -13.29 5.00
C ALA A 384 -23.76 -12.53 6.02
N SER A 385 -24.96 -12.16 5.63
CA SER A 385 -25.92 -11.48 6.51
C SER A 385 -26.29 -12.32 7.73
N ARG A 386 -26.59 -13.62 7.56
CA ARG A 386 -26.89 -14.53 8.67
C ARG A 386 -25.72 -14.68 9.63
N ALA A 387 -24.50 -14.81 9.10
CA ALA A 387 -23.29 -14.90 9.90
C ALA A 387 -23.08 -13.64 10.74
N ARG A 388 -23.25 -12.45 10.15
CA ARG A 388 -23.15 -11.18 10.81
C ARG A 388 -24.23 -10.99 11.90
N GLU A 389 -25.48 -11.39 11.63
CA GLU A 389 -26.56 -11.35 12.64
C GLU A 389 -26.27 -12.28 13.82
N ALA A 390 -25.80 -13.50 13.55
CA ALA A 390 -25.40 -14.44 14.58
C ALA A 390 -24.28 -13.87 15.46
N ALA A 391 -23.28 -13.26 14.84
CA ALA A 391 -22.19 -12.57 15.53
C ALA A 391 -22.69 -11.38 16.39
N ARG A 392 -23.63 -10.58 15.88
CA ARG A 392 -24.25 -9.47 16.63
C ARG A 392 -25.02 -9.99 17.84
N LYS A 393 -25.87 -11.02 17.66
CA LYS A 393 -26.62 -11.63 18.77
C LYS A 393 -25.69 -12.20 19.85
N ALA A 394 -24.60 -12.85 19.45
CA ALA A 394 -23.60 -13.37 20.38
C ALA A 394 -22.94 -12.23 21.20
N ARG A 395 -22.59 -11.09 20.55
CA ARG A 395 -22.09 -9.89 21.26
C ARG A 395 -23.12 -9.32 22.24
N GLU A 396 -24.37 -9.16 21.82
CA GLU A 396 -25.43 -8.62 22.69
C GLU A 396 -25.67 -9.50 23.90
N LEU A 397 -25.67 -10.82 23.74
CA LEU A 397 -25.79 -11.78 24.84
C LEU A 397 -24.60 -11.68 25.81
N THR A 398 -23.39 -11.53 25.28
CA THR A 398 -22.19 -11.34 26.09
C THR A 398 -22.24 -10.00 26.83
N ARG A 399 -22.65 -8.92 26.15
CA ARG A 399 -22.82 -7.58 26.72
C ARG A 399 -23.90 -7.55 27.81
N ARG A 400 -25.02 -8.26 27.61
CA ARG A 400 -26.08 -8.37 28.65
C ARG A 400 -25.64 -9.17 29.88
N LYS A 401 -24.81 -10.22 29.67
CA LYS A 401 -24.20 -10.94 30.79
C LYS A 401 -23.21 -10.07 31.56
N ASN A 402 -22.53 -9.17 30.89
CA ASN A 402 -21.55 -8.24 31.47
C ASN A 402 -22.13 -6.85 31.76
N ALA A 403 -23.45 -6.65 31.64
CA ALA A 403 -24.09 -5.34 31.90
C ALA A 403 -23.99 -4.90 33.36
N LEU A 404 -23.65 -5.81 34.28
CA LEU A 404 -23.23 -5.50 35.66
C LEU A 404 -21.72 -5.16 35.77
N ASP A 405 -20.92 -5.46 34.70
CA ASP A 405 -19.47 -5.21 34.58
C ASP A 405 -19.12 -4.33 33.37
N SER A 406 -19.96 -3.35 33.04
CA SER A 406 -19.96 -2.62 31.74
C SER A 406 -18.76 -1.70 31.47
N THR A 407 -17.66 -1.85 32.21
CA THR A 407 -16.38 -1.10 32.00
C THR A 407 -15.15 -1.96 32.21
N SER A 408 -15.24 -3.28 32.31
CA SER A 408 -14.06 -4.09 32.54
C SER A 408 -13.29 -4.33 31.23
N LEU A 409 -12.10 -3.78 31.17
CA LEU A 409 -11.06 -4.15 30.23
C LEU A 409 -10.74 -5.65 30.34
N PRO A 410 -10.20 -6.30 29.30
CA PRO A 410 -9.83 -7.71 29.38
C PRO A 410 -8.99 -7.98 30.62
N GLY A 411 -9.35 -8.98 31.41
CA GLY A 411 -8.66 -9.28 32.67
C GLY A 411 -7.16 -9.57 32.53
N LYS A 412 -6.70 -9.85 31.32
CA LYS A 412 -5.29 -10.05 31.00
C LYS A 412 -4.55 -8.75 30.63
N LEU A 413 -5.27 -7.69 30.28
CA LEU A 413 -4.67 -6.41 29.91
C LEU A 413 -4.03 -5.76 31.13
N ALA A 414 -2.75 -5.49 31.07
CA ALA A 414 -2.09 -4.56 31.99
C ALA A 414 -2.10 -3.17 31.33
N ASP A 415 -3.10 -2.38 31.65
CA ASP A 415 -3.31 -1.05 31.06
C ASP A 415 -2.30 -0.01 31.56
N CYS A 416 -2.15 1.11 30.82
CA CYS A 416 -1.39 2.28 31.23
C CYS A 416 -2.27 3.34 31.91
N SER A 417 -1.64 4.27 32.61
CA SER A 417 -2.36 5.33 33.34
C SER A 417 -2.67 6.55 32.46
N GLU A 418 -1.91 6.74 31.37
CA GLU A 418 -2.11 7.80 30.40
C GLU A 418 -3.44 7.61 29.66
N ARG A 419 -4.15 8.70 29.41
CA ARG A 419 -5.43 8.70 28.71
C ARG A 419 -5.38 9.35 27.34
N ASP A 420 -4.31 10.10 27.04
CA ASP A 420 -4.09 10.61 25.71
C ASP A 420 -3.60 9.48 24.81
N PRO A 421 -4.39 9.08 23.79
CA PRO A 421 -3.99 8.02 22.87
C PRO A 421 -2.68 8.30 22.14
N ALA A 422 -2.37 9.58 21.87
CA ALA A 422 -1.15 9.99 21.20
C ALA A 422 0.12 9.72 22.00
N LEU A 423 -0.02 9.66 23.33
CA LEU A 423 1.06 9.39 24.29
C LEU A 423 1.05 7.94 24.79
N SER A 424 0.08 7.13 24.36
CA SER A 424 -0.14 5.77 24.85
C SER A 424 0.17 4.74 23.78
N GLU A 425 0.71 3.59 24.20
CA GLU A 425 1.01 2.47 23.34
C GLU A 425 0.66 1.13 23.98
N ILE A 426 0.34 0.13 23.15
CA ILE A 426 0.02 -1.23 23.61
C ILE A 426 0.92 -2.25 22.94
N PHE A 427 1.51 -3.15 23.74
CA PHE A 427 2.27 -4.29 23.29
C PHE A 427 1.37 -5.53 23.24
N LEU A 428 1.26 -6.15 22.07
CA LEU A 428 0.67 -7.47 21.88
C LEU A 428 1.79 -8.49 22.01
N VAL A 429 1.81 -9.22 23.12
CA VAL A 429 2.96 -10.06 23.49
C VAL A 429 2.60 -11.53 23.38
N GLU A 430 3.47 -12.32 22.77
CA GLU A 430 3.32 -13.76 22.66
C GLU A 430 3.51 -14.44 24.00
N GLY A 431 2.48 -15.17 24.45
CA GLY A 431 2.51 -16.01 25.64
C GLY A 431 2.45 -15.26 26.99
N ASP A 432 2.14 -16.00 28.02
CA ASP A 432 2.03 -15.46 29.38
C ASP A 432 3.41 -15.23 30.03
N SER A 433 4.46 -15.96 29.60
CA SER A 433 5.83 -15.80 30.13
C SER A 433 6.44 -14.46 29.72
N ALA A 434 6.56 -14.22 28.41
CA ALA A 434 7.07 -12.94 27.90
C ALA A 434 6.13 -11.78 28.31
N GLY A 435 4.81 -12.02 28.32
CA GLY A 435 3.83 -11.08 28.87
C GLY A 435 4.07 -10.71 30.32
N GLY A 436 4.56 -11.63 31.15
CA GLY A 436 4.97 -11.39 32.53
C GLY A 436 6.17 -10.46 32.66
N SER A 437 7.24 -10.74 31.90
CA SER A 437 8.44 -9.88 31.82
C SER A 437 8.09 -8.49 31.29
N ALA A 438 7.29 -8.40 30.22
CA ALA A 438 6.84 -7.12 29.66
C ALA A 438 6.00 -6.29 30.66
N LYS A 439 5.09 -6.93 31.40
CA LYS A 439 4.30 -6.26 32.45
C LYS A 439 5.16 -5.70 33.58
N GLN A 440 6.27 -6.36 33.90
CA GLN A 440 7.19 -5.90 34.95
C GLN A 440 8.08 -4.76 34.44
N GLY A 441 8.61 -4.89 33.21
CA GLY A 441 9.56 -3.96 32.62
C GLY A 441 8.95 -2.66 32.06
N ARG A 442 7.65 -2.66 31.72
CA ARG A 442 7.02 -1.54 31.02
C ARG A 442 7.01 -0.21 31.79
N ASP A 443 6.96 0.88 31.10
CA ASP A 443 6.51 2.17 31.65
C ASP A 443 5.00 2.12 31.92
N ARG A 444 4.62 2.03 33.19
CA ARG A 444 3.22 1.96 33.61
C ARG A 444 2.40 3.21 33.28
N LEU A 445 3.06 4.32 33.02
CA LEU A 445 2.37 5.55 32.64
C LEU A 445 1.81 5.45 31.23
N ARG A 446 2.62 5.02 30.25
CA ARG A 446 2.29 5.11 28.82
C ARG A 446 2.19 3.78 28.08
N GLN A 447 2.68 2.68 28.67
CA GLN A 447 2.73 1.38 28.01
C GLN A 447 1.72 0.41 28.63
N ALA A 448 0.82 -0.09 27.78
CA ALA A 448 -0.07 -1.21 28.09
C ALA A 448 0.51 -2.53 27.52
N VAL A 449 0.19 -3.65 28.14
CA VAL A 449 0.61 -4.99 27.69
C VAL A 449 -0.59 -5.93 27.67
N LEU A 450 -0.85 -6.55 26.52
CA LEU A 450 -1.85 -7.59 26.31
C LEU A 450 -1.18 -8.90 25.90
N PRO A 451 -1.02 -9.88 26.78
CA PRO A 451 -0.53 -11.20 26.41
C PRO A 451 -1.55 -11.96 25.56
N LEU A 452 -1.09 -12.59 24.50
CA LEU A 452 -1.87 -13.47 23.63
C LEU A 452 -1.59 -14.94 23.99
N ARG A 453 -2.62 -15.78 24.04
CA ARG A 453 -2.47 -17.22 24.32
C ARG A 453 -2.22 -17.99 23.01
N GLY A 454 -0.95 -18.06 22.58
CA GLY A 454 -0.56 -18.81 21.39
C GLY A 454 -1.12 -18.24 20.09
N LYS A 455 -1.29 -19.10 19.10
CA LYS A 455 -1.74 -18.73 17.75
C LYS A 455 -3.20 -18.26 17.78
N ILE A 456 -3.43 -17.04 17.33
CA ILE A 456 -4.80 -16.51 17.16
C ILE A 456 -5.52 -17.19 15.98
N LEU A 457 -6.84 -17.02 15.91
CA LEU A 457 -7.63 -17.53 14.79
C LEU A 457 -7.15 -16.94 13.46
N ASN A 458 -6.92 -17.79 12.47
CA ASN A 458 -6.68 -17.35 11.09
C ASN A 458 -7.98 -16.79 10.50
N VAL A 459 -8.06 -15.46 10.39
CA VAL A 459 -9.26 -14.75 9.92
C VAL A 459 -9.47 -14.88 8.41
N GLU A 460 -8.43 -15.21 7.63
CA GLU A 460 -8.54 -15.46 6.19
C GLU A 460 -9.47 -16.63 5.88
N LYS A 461 -9.51 -17.64 6.78
CA LYS A 461 -10.30 -18.87 6.66
C LYS A 461 -11.58 -18.87 7.50
N ALA A 462 -11.89 -17.78 8.17
CA ALA A 462 -12.94 -17.77 9.18
C ALA A 462 -14.05 -16.78 8.83
N ARG A 463 -15.29 -17.24 9.00
CA ARG A 463 -16.47 -16.38 8.89
C ARG A 463 -16.54 -15.38 10.03
N ALA A 464 -17.23 -14.27 9.81
CA ALA A 464 -17.34 -13.16 10.76
C ALA A 464 -17.86 -13.58 12.16
N ASP A 465 -18.81 -14.54 12.22
CA ASP A 465 -19.35 -15.06 13.48
C ASP A 465 -18.28 -15.79 14.31
N ARG A 466 -17.43 -16.57 13.65
CA ARG A 466 -16.32 -17.29 14.28
C ARG A 466 -15.21 -16.33 14.73
N ILE A 467 -14.89 -15.33 13.92
CA ILE A 467 -13.90 -14.29 14.24
C ILE A 467 -14.31 -13.56 15.52
N LEU A 468 -15.57 -13.11 15.57
CA LEU A 468 -16.11 -12.39 16.72
C LEU A 468 -16.44 -13.28 17.94
N SER A 469 -16.39 -14.61 17.79
CA SER A 469 -16.47 -15.54 18.92
C SER A 469 -15.11 -15.84 19.56
N SER A 470 -14.00 -15.61 18.84
CA SER A 470 -12.63 -15.82 19.35
C SER A 470 -12.32 -14.91 20.52
N GLU A 471 -11.87 -15.48 21.64
CA GLU A 471 -11.58 -14.74 22.88
C GLU A 471 -10.41 -13.75 22.68
N GLU A 472 -9.34 -14.17 21.99
CA GLU A 472 -8.17 -13.32 21.77
C GLU A 472 -8.51 -12.12 20.88
N ILE A 473 -9.32 -12.34 19.83
CA ILE A 473 -9.77 -11.24 18.95
C ILE A 473 -10.69 -10.28 19.72
N LYS A 474 -11.62 -10.80 20.53
CA LYS A 474 -12.46 -9.96 21.41
C LYS A 474 -11.63 -9.10 22.36
N ASN A 475 -10.61 -9.70 22.96
CA ASN A 475 -9.73 -9.00 23.88
C ASN A 475 -8.99 -7.85 23.20
N MET A 476 -8.49 -8.07 21.97
CA MET A 476 -7.85 -7.01 21.17
C MET A 476 -8.83 -5.89 20.81
N ILE A 477 -10.02 -6.22 20.26
CA ILE A 477 -11.04 -5.24 19.90
C ILE A 477 -11.44 -4.40 21.12
N THR A 478 -11.62 -5.05 22.30
CA THR A 478 -11.98 -4.36 23.54
C THR A 478 -10.84 -3.49 24.06
N ALA A 479 -9.60 -3.96 23.98
CA ALA A 479 -8.42 -3.20 24.40
C ALA A 479 -8.23 -1.94 23.55
N PHE A 480 -8.35 -2.05 22.23
CA PHE A 480 -8.18 -0.91 21.32
C PHE A 480 -9.31 0.12 21.43
N GLY A 481 -10.53 -0.31 21.71
CA GLY A 481 -11.68 0.55 21.93
C GLY A 481 -12.32 1.13 20.67
N CYS A 482 -11.71 0.98 19.51
CA CYS A 482 -12.15 1.57 18.23
C CYS A 482 -13.20 0.72 17.48
N GLY A 483 -13.60 -0.44 18.00
CA GLY A 483 -14.55 -1.34 17.32
C GLY A 483 -13.95 -2.08 16.13
N VAL A 484 -14.80 -2.70 15.30
CA VAL A 484 -14.40 -3.45 14.10
C VAL A 484 -15.53 -3.41 13.05
N GLY A 485 -15.18 -3.41 11.76
CA GLY A 485 -16.16 -3.33 10.67
C GLY A 485 -16.97 -2.04 10.73
N LYS A 486 -18.30 -2.11 10.74
CA LYS A 486 -19.19 -0.92 10.78
C LYS A 486 -19.13 -0.11 12.06
N ASP A 487 -18.76 -0.77 13.16
CA ASP A 487 -18.61 -0.11 14.47
C ASP A 487 -17.19 0.49 14.63
N PHE A 488 -16.34 0.38 13.59
CA PHE A 488 -15.00 0.94 13.63
C PHE A 488 -15.04 2.47 13.63
N ASP A 489 -14.40 3.06 14.63
CA ASP A 489 -14.30 4.50 14.80
C ASP A 489 -12.89 4.83 15.33
N ILE A 490 -12.05 5.33 14.42
CA ILE A 490 -10.64 5.65 14.72
C ILE A 490 -10.50 6.67 15.85
N SER A 491 -11.48 7.57 16.02
CA SER A 491 -11.46 8.58 17.07
C SER A 491 -11.54 8.00 18.49
N LYS A 492 -11.96 6.73 18.60
CA LYS A 492 -12.05 5.99 19.86
C LYS A 492 -10.84 5.10 20.14
N LEU A 493 -9.84 5.13 19.26
CA LEU A 493 -8.62 4.36 19.44
C LEU A 493 -7.91 4.81 20.74
N ARG A 494 -7.59 3.85 21.60
CA ARG A 494 -7.00 4.13 22.92
C ARG A 494 -5.48 4.23 22.92
N TYR A 495 -4.82 3.72 21.87
CA TYR A 495 -3.36 3.67 21.77
C TYR A 495 -2.96 4.00 20.34
N HIS A 496 -2.19 5.08 20.12
CA HIS A 496 -1.70 5.46 18.79
C HIS A 496 -0.46 4.66 18.35
N LYS A 497 -0.01 3.69 19.17
CA LYS A 497 0.95 2.67 18.73
C LYS A 497 0.51 1.30 19.22
N ILE A 498 0.24 0.41 18.29
CA ILE A 498 -0.07 -0.99 18.52
C ILE A 498 1.17 -1.78 18.09
N ILE A 499 1.89 -2.33 19.05
CA ILE A 499 3.21 -2.92 18.82
C ILE A 499 3.10 -4.43 18.95
N ILE A 500 3.36 -5.15 17.86
CA ILE A 500 3.44 -6.60 17.82
C ILE A 500 4.82 -7.01 18.34
N MET A 501 4.85 -7.79 19.43
CA MET A 501 6.08 -8.27 20.05
C MET A 501 6.00 -9.78 20.21
N THR A 502 6.55 -10.51 19.23
CA THR A 502 6.58 -11.96 19.13
C THR A 502 8.01 -12.49 19.21
N ASP A 503 8.15 -13.75 19.55
CA ASP A 503 9.43 -14.44 19.55
C ASP A 503 10.12 -14.40 18.18
N ALA A 504 11.42 -14.52 18.13
CA ALA A 504 12.20 -14.50 16.89
C ALA A 504 12.20 -15.86 16.15
N ASP A 505 11.40 -16.81 16.59
CA ASP A 505 11.28 -18.15 16.02
C ASP A 505 10.16 -18.24 14.96
N VAL A 506 9.99 -19.44 14.38
CA VAL A 506 8.98 -19.72 13.34
C VAL A 506 7.55 -19.58 13.85
N ASP A 507 7.30 -19.85 15.13
CA ASP A 507 5.98 -19.72 15.74
C ASP A 507 5.63 -18.25 15.97
N GLY A 508 6.58 -17.44 16.45
CA GLY A 508 6.41 -16.00 16.57
C GLY A 508 6.22 -15.29 15.23
N ALA A 509 6.95 -15.73 14.19
CA ALA A 509 6.74 -15.24 12.83
C ALA A 509 5.32 -15.57 12.33
N HIS A 510 4.81 -16.77 12.63
CA HIS A 510 3.44 -17.17 12.28
C HIS A 510 2.40 -16.34 13.04
N ILE A 511 2.58 -16.11 14.36
CA ILE A 511 1.66 -15.28 15.17
C ILE A 511 1.64 -13.84 14.62
N ARG A 512 2.80 -13.29 14.30
CA ARG A 512 2.89 -11.97 13.65
C ARG A 512 2.12 -11.92 12.33
N THR A 513 2.25 -12.95 11.49
CA THR A 513 1.50 -13.03 10.22
C THR A 513 -0.01 -13.13 10.45
N LEU A 514 -0.47 -13.90 11.45
CA LEU A 514 -1.89 -13.98 11.82
C LEU A 514 -2.43 -12.62 12.30
N LEU A 515 -1.66 -11.89 13.11
CA LEU A 515 -2.01 -10.54 13.58
C LEU A 515 -2.09 -9.55 12.42
N LEU A 516 -1.10 -9.56 11.53
CA LEU A 516 -1.09 -8.70 10.35
C LEU A 516 -2.28 -9.00 9.43
N THR A 517 -2.64 -10.30 9.25
CA THR A 517 -3.84 -10.70 8.52
C THR A 517 -5.10 -10.12 9.15
N PHE A 518 -5.21 -10.19 10.49
CA PHE A 518 -6.34 -9.59 11.20
C PHE A 518 -6.42 -8.07 11.04
N PHE A 519 -5.32 -7.36 11.19
CA PHE A 519 -5.30 -5.91 10.99
C PHE A 519 -5.64 -5.53 9.56
N PHE A 520 -5.04 -6.19 8.58
CA PHE A 520 -5.30 -5.92 7.16
C PHE A 520 -6.75 -6.20 6.76
N ARG A 521 -7.35 -7.32 7.21
CA ARG A 521 -8.71 -7.72 6.81
C ARG A 521 -9.83 -7.00 7.56
N HIS A 522 -9.61 -6.64 8.83
CA HIS A 522 -10.69 -6.18 9.71
C HIS A 522 -10.46 -4.82 10.35
N MET A 523 -9.25 -4.31 10.32
CA MET A 523 -8.85 -3.03 10.91
C MET A 523 -7.89 -2.25 9.99
N THR A 524 -8.11 -2.31 8.68
CA THR A 524 -7.29 -1.64 7.64
C THR A 524 -6.96 -0.18 7.98
N PRO A 525 -7.89 0.65 8.50
CA PRO A 525 -7.56 2.03 8.84
C PRO A 525 -6.49 2.18 9.93
N LEU A 526 -6.22 1.15 10.75
CA LEU A 526 -5.11 1.18 11.71
C LEU A 526 -3.76 1.02 11.01
N VAL A 527 -3.71 0.26 9.93
CA VAL A 527 -2.49 0.07 9.13
C VAL A 527 -2.25 1.30 8.26
N GLU A 528 -3.27 1.76 7.55
CA GLU A 528 -3.23 2.97 6.71
C GLU A 528 -2.89 4.23 7.51
N GLY A 529 -3.41 4.35 8.73
CA GLY A 529 -3.12 5.46 9.65
C GLY A 529 -1.76 5.36 10.35
N GLY A 530 -0.98 4.28 10.10
CA GLY A 530 0.37 4.12 10.65
C GLY A 530 0.41 3.81 12.15
N TYR A 531 -0.65 3.20 12.71
CA TYR A 531 -0.72 2.88 14.14
C TYR A 531 -0.15 1.50 14.50
N VAL A 532 0.16 0.65 13.51
CA VAL A 532 0.64 -0.72 13.73
C VAL A 532 2.15 -0.79 13.55
N TYR A 533 2.83 -1.42 14.51
CA TYR A 533 4.28 -1.57 14.54
C TYR A 533 4.67 -3.00 14.88
N ALA A 534 5.85 -3.42 14.43
CA ALA A 534 6.54 -4.62 14.89
C ALA A 534 7.78 -4.24 15.72
N ALA A 535 7.93 -4.80 16.91
CA ALA A 535 9.14 -4.66 17.69
C ALA A 535 10.24 -5.58 17.14
N LYS A 536 11.47 -5.09 17.18
CA LYS A 536 12.67 -5.88 16.82
C LYS A 536 13.49 -6.13 18.08
N PRO A 537 13.28 -7.27 18.78
CA PRO A 537 14.12 -7.64 19.91
C PRO A 537 15.51 -8.08 19.42
N PRO A 538 16.55 -8.04 20.27
CA PRO A 538 17.87 -8.54 19.91
C PRO A 538 17.87 -10.06 19.77
N LEU A 539 18.72 -10.57 18.86
CA LEU A 539 18.95 -12.00 18.69
C LEU A 539 20.06 -12.53 19.63
N PHE A 540 21.05 -11.68 19.95
CA PHE A 540 22.18 -12.08 20.77
C PHE A 540 22.45 -11.08 21.88
N MET A 541 22.89 -11.60 23.02
CA MET A 541 23.57 -10.86 24.08
C MET A 541 25.01 -11.36 24.17
N THR A 542 25.96 -10.45 24.06
CA THR A 542 27.39 -10.74 24.21
C THR A 542 27.92 -10.02 25.43
N LYS A 543 28.50 -10.77 26.36
CA LYS A 543 29.05 -10.23 27.59
C LYS A 543 30.58 -10.40 27.62
N GLN A 544 31.30 -9.31 27.85
CA GLN A 544 32.75 -9.32 28.06
C GLN A 544 33.07 -8.57 29.36
N GLY A 545 33.37 -9.32 30.41
CA GLY A 545 33.60 -8.74 31.73
C GLY A 545 32.32 -8.09 32.30
N LYS A 546 32.30 -6.76 32.40
CA LYS A 546 31.14 -6.00 32.87
C LYS A 546 30.30 -5.43 31.74
N ASP A 547 30.81 -5.42 30.52
CA ASP A 547 30.18 -4.82 29.35
C ASP A 547 29.21 -5.82 28.71
N VAL A 548 28.02 -5.36 28.39
CA VAL A 548 26.97 -6.15 27.74
C VAL A 548 26.63 -5.46 26.41
N TYR A 549 26.59 -6.25 25.34
CA TYR A 549 26.28 -5.81 23.99
C TYR A 549 25.10 -6.62 23.46
N TYR A 550 24.20 -5.95 22.74
CA TYR A 550 23.08 -6.59 22.06
C TYR A 550 23.24 -6.42 20.55
N THR A 551 22.98 -7.49 19.81
CA THR A 551 22.99 -7.47 18.34
C THR A 551 21.72 -8.09 17.78
N TYR A 552 21.31 -7.59 16.60
CA TYR A 552 19.98 -7.85 16.02
C TYR A 552 20.05 -8.73 14.76
N SER A 553 21.27 -9.12 14.34
CA SER A 553 21.52 -10.02 13.21
C SER A 553 22.83 -10.76 13.38
N GLU A 554 22.99 -11.90 12.68
CA GLU A 554 24.26 -12.65 12.67
C GLU A 554 25.43 -11.82 12.12
N PRO A 555 25.29 -11.06 11.01
CA PRO A 555 26.38 -10.21 10.53
C PRO A 555 26.80 -9.11 11.52
N GLU A 556 25.86 -8.57 12.32
CA GLU A 556 26.21 -7.63 13.40
C GLU A 556 26.99 -8.33 14.52
N GLN A 557 26.56 -9.54 14.87
CA GLN A 557 27.25 -10.35 15.88
C GLN A 557 28.68 -10.67 15.47
N ASP A 558 28.90 -11.09 14.22
CA ASP A 558 30.23 -11.41 13.71
C ASP A 558 31.15 -10.18 13.71
N LYS A 559 30.63 -9.02 13.29
CA LYS A 559 31.37 -7.75 13.35
C LYS A 559 31.73 -7.35 14.79
N LEU A 560 30.80 -7.54 15.73
CA LEU A 560 31.05 -7.26 17.15
C LEU A 560 32.14 -8.19 17.69
N LEU A 561 32.05 -9.49 17.41
CA LEU A 561 33.05 -10.48 17.87
C LEU A 561 34.44 -10.18 17.30
N ALA A 562 34.56 -9.86 16.01
CA ALA A 562 35.82 -9.45 15.41
C ALA A 562 36.42 -8.23 16.13
N LYS A 563 35.61 -7.20 16.40
CA LYS A 563 36.03 -5.99 17.11
C LYS A 563 36.48 -6.27 18.55
N LEU A 564 35.77 -7.15 19.26
CA LEU A 564 36.12 -7.51 20.64
C LEU A 564 37.39 -8.36 20.72
N GLN A 565 37.69 -9.17 19.70
CA GLN A 565 38.91 -9.96 19.57
C GLN A 565 40.12 -9.08 19.22
N GLU A 566 39.97 -8.12 18.32
CA GLU A 566 41.05 -7.17 17.94
C GLU A 566 41.50 -6.30 19.11
N ASN A 567 40.59 -5.90 19.99
CA ASN A 567 40.90 -5.08 21.15
C ASN A 567 41.65 -5.83 22.27
N GLY A 568 42.14 -7.03 22.02
CA GLY A 568 43.14 -7.72 22.80
C GLY A 568 42.75 -8.19 24.19
N GLY A 569 41.46 -8.33 24.46
CA GLY A 569 40.96 -8.76 25.76
C GLY A 569 41.14 -10.25 25.98
N ARG A 570 42.01 -10.63 26.98
CA ARG A 570 42.04 -11.98 27.55
C ARG A 570 40.77 -12.33 28.34
N GLN A 571 39.77 -11.49 28.31
CA GLN A 571 38.51 -11.72 29.01
C GLN A 571 37.63 -12.68 28.23
N LYS A 572 37.01 -13.61 28.96
CA LYS A 572 36.08 -14.58 28.39
C LYS A 572 34.89 -13.83 27.79
N ILE A 573 34.56 -14.14 26.56
CA ILE A 573 33.35 -13.66 25.88
C ILE A 573 32.28 -14.73 26.09
N ASP A 574 31.21 -14.38 26.72
CA ASP A 574 30.02 -15.22 26.87
C ASP A 574 28.94 -14.71 25.90
N ILE A 575 28.43 -15.60 25.06
CA ILE A 575 27.40 -15.29 24.04
C ILE A 575 26.15 -16.08 24.41
N GLN A 576 25.02 -15.37 24.50
CA GLN A 576 23.70 -15.95 24.62
C GLN A 576 22.90 -15.61 23.39
N ARG A 577 22.36 -16.62 22.70
CA ARG A 577 21.38 -16.46 21.64
C ARG A 577 19.99 -16.56 22.27
N TYR A 578 19.15 -15.56 22.08
CA TYR A 578 17.76 -15.59 22.50
C TYR A 578 16.92 -16.35 21.48
N LYS A 579 16.21 -17.39 21.90
CA LYS A 579 15.23 -18.13 21.09
C LYS A 579 13.85 -17.53 21.20
N GLY A 580 13.55 -16.86 22.32
CA GLY A 580 12.30 -16.20 22.54
C GLY A 580 12.39 -15.13 23.63
N LEU A 581 11.38 -14.24 23.65
CA LEU A 581 11.25 -13.14 24.62
C LEU A 581 11.14 -13.62 26.07
N GLY A 582 10.68 -14.86 26.27
CA GLY A 582 10.58 -15.48 27.58
C GLY A 582 11.92 -15.81 28.24
N GLU A 583 13.02 -15.79 27.47
CA GLU A 583 14.40 -15.98 27.98
C GLU A 583 15.02 -14.66 28.48
N MET A 584 14.39 -13.53 28.16
CA MET A 584 14.82 -12.20 28.62
C MET A 584 14.21 -11.88 29.97
N ASP A 585 15.02 -11.38 30.88
CA ASP A 585 14.49 -10.78 32.09
C ASP A 585 13.83 -9.40 31.76
N PHE A 586 13.09 -8.87 32.70
CA PHE A 586 12.32 -7.64 32.46
C PHE A 586 13.21 -6.40 32.26
N HIS A 587 14.44 -6.37 32.79
CA HIS A 587 15.40 -5.28 32.54
C HIS A 587 15.94 -5.35 31.12
N GLN A 588 16.36 -6.54 30.67
CA GLN A 588 16.82 -6.76 29.31
C GLN A 588 15.74 -6.40 28.28
N LEU A 589 14.51 -6.85 28.53
CA LEU A 589 13.38 -6.55 27.65
C LEU A 589 13.07 -5.05 27.59
N TRP A 590 13.15 -4.35 28.73
CA TRP A 590 13.03 -2.90 28.77
C TRP A 590 14.12 -2.22 27.97
N GLU A 591 15.38 -2.47 28.32
CA GLU A 591 16.53 -1.75 27.74
C GLU A 591 16.65 -1.91 26.23
N THR A 592 16.23 -3.04 25.67
CA THR A 592 16.44 -3.38 24.24
C THR A 592 15.22 -3.17 23.37
N THR A 593 13.99 -3.36 23.95
CA THR A 593 12.78 -3.52 23.13
C THR A 593 11.66 -2.57 23.51
N MET A 594 11.61 -2.11 24.79
CA MET A 594 10.50 -1.27 25.25
C MET A 594 10.89 0.18 25.55
N ASP A 595 12.16 0.46 25.89
CA ASP A 595 12.63 1.82 26.16
C ASP A 595 12.56 2.67 24.89
N TYR A 596 11.90 3.82 24.99
CA TYR A 596 11.69 4.78 23.89
C TYR A 596 12.97 5.25 23.20
N ASN A 597 14.10 5.25 23.93
CA ASN A 597 15.38 5.77 23.44
C ASN A 597 16.21 4.71 22.70
N ASN A 598 16.01 3.42 23.02
CA ASN A 598 16.92 2.34 22.59
C ASN A 598 16.24 1.34 21.65
N ARG A 599 14.91 1.27 21.67
CA ARG A 599 14.15 0.28 20.90
C ARG A 599 14.13 0.58 19.40
N THR A 600 14.06 -0.48 18.61
CA THR A 600 13.77 -0.42 17.18
C THR A 600 12.35 -0.89 16.91
N LEU A 601 11.53 -0.03 16.31
CA LEU A 601 10.18 -0.34 15.85
C LEU A 601 10.12 -0.22 14.32
N ILE A 602 9.52 -1.21 13.68
CA ILE A 602 9.22 -1.22 12.25
C ILE A 602 7.76 -0.85 12.12
N GLN A 603 7.46 0.29 11.50
CA GLN A 603 6.08 0.68 11.18
C GLN A 603 5.56 -0.21 10.05
N ILE A 604 4.35 -0.73 10.21
CA ILE A 604 3.69 -1.54 9.19
C ILE A 604 2.84 -0.62 8.31
N SER A 605 3.13 -0.62 7.03
CA SER A 605 2.36 0.10 6.01
C SER A 605 1.84 -0.88 4.95
N VAL A 606 0.85 -0.46 4.20
CA VAL A 606 0.37 -1.14 3.00
C VAL A 606 0.52 -0.15 1.86
N ASP A 607 1.53 -0.36 1.04
CA ASP A 607 1.80 0.49 -0.14
C ASP A 607 0.93 0.07 -1.32
N ASP A 608 0.58 -1.22 -1.41
CA ASP A 608 -0.27 -1.80 -2.45
C ASP A 608 -1.25 -2.82 -1.84
N ALA A 609 -2.54 -2.47 -1.85
CA ALA A 609 -3.61 -3.30 -1.28
C ALA A 609 -3.83 -4.60 -2.08
N SER A 610 -3.59 -4.60 -3.39
CA SER A 610 -3.76 -5.76 -4.26
C SER A 610 -2.65 -6.77 -4.02
N GLN A 611 -1.40 -6.32 -3.89
CA GLN A 611 -0.26 -7.17 -3.54
C GLN A 611 -0.41 -7.76 -2.13
N ALA A 612 -0.84 -6.95 -1.16
CA ALA A 612 -1.10 -7.41 0.20
C ALA A 612 -2.22 -8.48 0.22
N ASP A 613 -3.34 -8.25 -0.49
CA ASP A 613 -4.43 -9.24 -0.62
C ASP A 613 -3.93 -10.56 -1.21
N GLU A 614 -3.12 -10.49 -2.26
CA GLU A 614 -2.53 -11.68 -2.88
C GLU A 614 -1.65 -12.46 -1.90
N ILE A 615 -0.72 -11.79 -1.21
CA ILE A 615 0.19 -12.42 -0.25
C ILE A 615 -0.59 -13.07 0.89
N PHE A 616 -1.56 -12.37 1.49
CA PHE A 616 -2.38 -12.95 2.55
C PHE A 616 -3.24 -14.12 2.03
N THR A 617 -3.80 -14.04 0.84
CA THR A 617 -4.56 -15.14 0.22
C THR A 617 -3.67 -16.37 -0.03
N ILE A 618 -2.45 -16.20 -0.52
CA ILE A 618 -1.49 -17.29 -0.75
C ILE A 618 -1.05 -17.92 0.57
N LEU A 619 -0.57 -17.10 1.50
CA LEU A 619 0.05 -17.59 2.75
C LEU A 619 -0.98 -18.11 3.74
N MET A 620 -2.11 -17.46 3.87
CA MET A 620 -3.10 -17.69 4.93
C MET A 620 -4.39 -18.33 4.43
N GLY A 621 -4.63 -18.36 3.11
CA GLY A 621 -5.82 -18.95 2.49
C GLY A 621 -5.84 -20.49 2.51
N ASP A 622 -6.91 -21.09 2.00
CA ASP A 622 -7.13 -22.55 2.05
C ASP A 622 -6.31 -23.33 1.01
N LYS A 623 -5.97 -22.69 -0.12
CA LYS A 623 -5.26 -23.36 -1.22
C LYS A 623 -3.79 -23.65 -0.88
N VAL A 624 -3.43 -24.94 -0.89
CA VAL A 624 -2.05 -25.39 -0.59
C VAL A 624 -1.08 -25.18 -1.78
N PRO A 625 -1.46 -25.47 -3.04
CA PRO A 625 -0.52 -25.40 -4.16
C PRO A 625 0.11 -24.01 -4.37
N PRO A 626 -0.63 -22.88 -4.32
CA PRO A 626 -0.04 -21.55 -4.43
C PRO A 626 0.97 -21.26 -3.30
N ARG A 627 0.63 -21.64 -2.06
CA ARG A 627 1.51 -21.47 -0.90
C ARG A 627 2.80 -22.27 -1.04
N LYS A 628 2.69 -23.54 -1.49
CA LYS A 628 3.86 -24.39 -1.71
C LYS A 628 4.79 -23.77 -2.75
N ARG A 629 4.25 -23.31 -3.88
CA ARG A 629 5.03 -22.64 -4.93
C ARG A 629 5.71 -21.39 -4.39
N PHE A 630 4.99 -20.54 -3.66
CA PHE A 630 5.55 -19.34 -3.05
C PHE A 630 6.75 -19.67 -2.13
N ILE A 631 6.63 -20.72 -1.29
CA ILE A 631 7.70 -21.16 -0.41
C ILE A 631 8.91 -21.65 -1.23
N GLU A 632 8.68 -22.45 -2.29
CA GLU A 632 9.75 -22.97 -3.15
C GLU A 632 10.50 -21.83 -3.89
N GLU A 633 9.78 -20.84 -4.41
CA GLU A 633 10.33 -19.70 -5.13
C GLU A 633 11.13 -18.75 -4.22
N ASN A 634 10.71 -18.61 -2.96
CA ASN A 634 11.31 -17.68 -2.00
C ASN A 634 12.23 -18.35 -0.97
N ALA A 635 12.42 -19.67 -1.03
CA ALA A 635 13.22 -20.42 -0.05
C ALA A 635 14.66 -19.91 0.10
N ARG A 636 15.26 -19.41 -0.98
CA ARG A 636 16.61 -18.84 -0.99
C ARG A 636 16.77 -17.53 -0.19
N TYR A 637 15.67 -16.85 0.09
CA TYR A 637 15.66 -15.60 0.87
C TYR A 637 15.26 -15.84 2.33
N ALA A 638 14.87 -17.08 2.67
CA ALA A 638 14.47 -17.41 4.03
C ALA A 638 15.73 -17.59 4.90
N GLU A 639 15.82 -16.80 5.96
CA GLU A 639 16.74 -17.08 7.06
C GLU A 639 16.15 -18.25 7.87
N VAL A 640 16.61 -19.46 7.57
CA VAL A 640 16.15 -20.67 8.27
C VAL A 640 17.16 -20.99 9.37
N ASP A 641 16.68 -21.02 10.58
CA ASP A 641 17.44 -21.51 11.73
C ASP A 641 17.47 -23.06 11.66
N ILE A 642 18.58 -23.63 11.15
CA ILE A 642 18.81 -25.08 11.01
C ILE A 642 19.58 -25.58 12.23
#